data_047269d7b1ce160c221a975d3fe3c701
#
_entry.id   047269d7b1ce160c221a975d3fe3c701
#
_cell.length_a   1.000
_cell.length_b   1.000
_cell.length_c   1.000
_cell.angle_alpha   90.00
_cell.angle_beta   90.00
_cell.angle_gamma   90.00
#
_symmetry.space_group_name_H-M   'P 1'
#
loop_
_entity.id
_entity.type
_entity.pdbx_description
1 polymer ?
#
loop_
_entity_poly.entity_id
_entity_poly.type
_entity_poly.pdbx_seq_one_letter_code
_entity_poly.pdbx_strand_id
1 'polypeptide(L)'
;MKRIITTVIALMLMTAAMAQKSICVSTEKTDLVMQVAPNGRLYQTYLGTPLADKSEYDRLPWNVYAASDGSVCTRGHEVYATSGNEEFFEPAFAMTHADGNMTTYLYYQSHEQKSIEGGTETIIRLADNKYPVDVVLHYVAYEKENVIKAWSTITHREKRAVKLWRYASTMLYLKANDFYLTSFHSDWAREGQPFSEKLNPGKKVIDSKLGSRAAEMTEPFFQLGIGEEAMEDMGQVMLGTVGWTGNFQFTFEIDNVGALRIIPAINPYASEYSLKAGEVFTTPEFVFTLSNNGIGEASRDIHDWARRYQLNMGMEDRLTLLNNWENTGFDFDQKSLAELMKDAKDLGVDMFLLDDGWFANKYPRKDDHAGLGDWEATASKLPDGIPGMVRDAKAAGVKFGIWVEPEMVNPKSELFEKHPEWVIMQPNRDTYYYRNQLVLDLSNPKVQDYVLGVIDRIMTENPDVAYFKWDCNSPITNIYSPYLKDEQGHLYIDHVRGVYNVFSRVKAKYPTLPMMLCSGGGARMDYEALKYFTEFWCSDNTDPYERLYIQWSISKFFPAKAMGSHVTNWNKKASVKFRTDVCSSCKLGFDIDLKSLSKDEYSFLQQAVANYHRLKNVILDGDQYRLISPYEKNHCALNYVSKDKKQAVLFAYDLHPRYREPQVAVKLKGLDAKKTYLVKEINLENGKSSVAYCNGKTYSGSYLMNIGLDVLTAEEGTSHVFELIQQ
;
A
#
# COMPACT_ATOMS: atom_id res chain seq x y z
N MET A 1 -25.37 -63.68 -18.35
CA MET A 1 -25.58 -62.93 -17.07
C MET A 1 -24.29 -62.65 -16.30
N LYS A 2 -23.34 -63.60 -16.05
CA LYS A 2 -22.13 -63.31 -15.30
C LYS A 2 -21.18 -62.27 -15.95
N ARG A 3 -21.08 -62.18 -17.29
CA ARG A 3 -20.22 -61.17 -17.96
C ARG A 3 -20.79 -59.75 -17.94
N ILE A 4 -22.10 -59.61 -17.90
CA ILE A 4 -22.77 -58.27 -17.83
C ILE A 4 -22.68 -57.71 -16.42
N ILE A 5 -22.76 -58.55 -15.38
CA ILE A 5 -22.59 -58.13 -13.98
C ILE A 5 -21.15 -57.69 -13.68
N THR A 6 -20.14 -58.32 -14.26
CA THR A 6 -18.73 -57.94 -14.09
C THR A 6 -18.42 -56.59 -14.74
N THR A 7 -19.02 -56.33 -15.91
CA THR A 7 -18.82 -55.05 -16.63
C THR A 7 -19.53 -53.87 -15.93
N VAL A 8 -20.73 -54.09 -15.34
CA VAL A 8 -21.46 -53.08 -14.58
C VAL A 8 -20.78 -52.78 -13.25
N ILE A 9 -20.21 -53.77 -12.56
CA ILE A 9 -19.42 -53.59 -11.34
C ILE A 9 -18.10 -52.89 -11.64
N ALA A 10 -17.44 -53.20 -12.77
CA ALA A 10 -16.23 -52.47 -13.19
C ALA A 10 -16.53 -51.01 -13.58
N LEU A 11 -17.69 -50.70 -14.21
CA LEU A 11 -18.11 -49.34 -14.48
C LEU A 11 -18.52 -48.60 -13.21
N MET A 12 -19.20 -49.24 -12.25
CA MET A 12 -19.50 -48.63 -10.95
C MET A 12 -18.28 -48.45 -10.06
N LEU A 13 -17.25 -49.31 -10.18
CA LEU A 13 -15.98 -49.10 -9.48
C LEU A 13 -15.10 -48.01 -10.13
N MET A 14 -15.24 -47.75 -11.44
CA MET A 14 -14.57 -46.64 -12.07
C MET A 14 -15.25 -45.26 -11.79
N THR A 15 -16.54 -45.25 -11.47
CA THR A 15 -17.23 -44.04 -11.05
C THR A 15 -17.04 -43.70 -9.55
N ALA A 16 -16.61 -44.66 -8.74
CA ALA A 16 -16.31 -44.46 -7.32
C ALA A 16 -14.87 -43.98 -7.03
N ALA A 17 -14.02 -43.83 -8.05
CA ALA A 17 -12.59 -43.59 -7.87
C ALA A 17 -12.14 -42.14 -8.19
N MET A 18 -13.07 -41.20 -8.31
CA MET A 18 -12.74 -39.76 -8.38
C MET A 18 -13.54 -38.95 -7.34
N ALA A 19 -13.35 -39.29 -6.09
CA ALA A 19 -13.52 -38.30 -5.03
C ALA A 19 -12.36 -37.31 -5.17
N GLN A 20 -12.56 -36.26 -5.97
CA GLN A 20 -11.54 -35.27 -6.21
C GLN A 20 -11.33 -34.46 -4.93
N LYS A 21 -10.11 -34.50 -4.38
CA LYS A 21 -9.75 -33.75 -3.19
C LYS A 21 -9.88 -32.26 -3.46
N SER A 22 -10.44 -31.55 -2.51
CA SER A 22 -10.49 -30.08 -2.50
C SER A 22 -9.07 -29.51 -2.50
N ILE A 23 -8.85 -28.46 -3.28
CA ILE A 23 -7.62 -27.67 -3.27
C ILE A 23 -7.84 -26.55 -2.26
N CYS A 24 -7.05 -26.56 -1.18
CA CYS A 24 -7.18 -25.57 -0.10
C CYS A 24 -5.97 -24.64 -0.07
N VAL A 25 -6.24 -23.34 -0.05
CA VAL A 25 -5.27 -22.29 0.26
C VAL A 25 -5.62 -21.80 1.66
N SER A 26 -4.76 -22.11 2.64
CA SER A 26 -5.11 -22.08 4.07
C SER A 26 -4.18 -21.19 4.86
N THR A 27 -4.79 -20.35 5.71
CA THR A 27 -4.13 -19.69 6.84
C THR A 27 -4.66 -20.24 8.16
N GLU A 28 -4.22 -19.72 9.30
CA GLU A 28 -4.79 -20.10 10.61
C GLU A 28 -6.27 -19.67 10.77
N LYS A 29 -6.72 -18.62 10.06
CA LYS A 29 -8.06 -18.04 10.21
C LYS A 29 -8.91 -18.05 8.94
N THR A 30 -8.35 -18.37 7.77
CA THR A 30 -9.03 -18.31 6.48
C THR A 30 -8.68 -19.51 5.60
N ASP A 31 -9.71 -20.16 5.05
CA ASP A 31 -9.57 -21.14 3.96
C ASP A 31 -10.26 -20.63 2.70
N LEU A 32 -9.51 -20.64 1.58
CA LEU A 32 -10.05 -20.54 0.22
C LEU A 32 -10.03 -21.97 -0.37
N VAL A 33 -11.20 -22.49 -0.71
CA VAL A 33 -11.37 -23.87 -1.18
C VAL A 33 -11.87 -23.91 -2.61
N MET A 34 -11.22 -24.69 -3.43
CA MET A 34 -11.54 -24.89 -4.83
C MET A 34 -11.70 -26.37 -5.15
N GLN A 35 -12.58 -26.68 -6.11
CA GLN A 35 -12.80 -28.05 -6.57
C GLN A 35 -12.91 -28.11 -8.09
N VAL A 36 -12.45 -29.20 -8.68
CA VAL A 36 -12.64 -29.47 -10.10
C VAL A 36 -13.95 -30.23 -10.30
N ALA A 37 -14.87 -29.64 -11.06
CA ALA A 37 -16.16 -30.26 -11.36
C ALA A 37 -16.05 -31.31 -12.49
N PRO A 38 -17.06 -32.17 -12.71
CA PRO A 38 -17.05 -33.19 -13.77
C PRO A 38 -16.86 -32.64 -15.19
N ASN A 39 -17.15 -31.35 -15.42
CA ASN A 39 -16.90 -30.68 -16.68
C ASN A 39 -15.41 -30.31 -16.90
N GLY A 40 -14.54 -30.62 -15.95
CA GLY A 40 -13.11 -30.33 -16.00
C GLY A 40 -12.72 -28.89 -15.62
N ARG A 41 -13.68 -28.06 -15.20
CA ARG A 41 -13.42 -26.67 -14.79
C ARG A 41 -13.23 -26.58 -13.28
N LEU A 42 -12.56 -25.51 -12.84
CA LEU A 42 -12.23 -25.24 -11.45
C LEU A 42 -13.19 -24.20 -10.86
N TYR A 43 -13.82 -24.55 -9.74
CA TYR A 43 -14.80 -23.69 -9.04
C TYR A 43 -14.35 -23.40 -7.61
N GLN A 44 -14.57 -22.16 -7.16
CA GLN A 44 -14.50 -21.81 -5.75
C GLN A 44 -15.74 -22.34 -5.03
N THR A 45 -15.54 -23.17 -4.02
CA THR A 45 -16.63 -23.76 -3.23
C THR A 45 -16.77 -23.13 -1.86
N TYR A 46 -15.68 -22.53 -1.32
CA TYR A 46 -15.70 -21.86 -0.02
C TYR A 46 -14.66 -20.74 0.07
N LEU A 47 -14.97 -19.72 0.84
CA LEU A 47 -14.03 -18.72 1.33
C LEU A 47 -14.52 -18.24 2.69
N GLY A 48 -13.76 -18.50 3.76
CA GLY A 48 -14.16 -18.15 5.13
C GLY A 48 -13.32 -18.84 6.20
N THR A 49 -13.88 -18.96 7.41
CA THR A 49 -13.22 -19.58 8.56
C THR A 49 -12.92 -21.05 8.31
N PRO A 50 -11.71 -21.55 8.65
CA PRO A 50 -11.35 -22.94 8.46
C PRO A 50 -12.26 -23.92 9.19
N LEU A 51 -12.63 -25.03 8.53
CA LEU A 51 -13.32 -26.14 9.18
C LEU A 51 -12.34 -26.93 10.04
N ALA A 52 -12.84 -27.47 11.17
CA ALA A 52 -12.05 -28.35 12.03
C ALA A 52 -11.65 -29.64 11.32
N ASP A 53 -12.55 -30.20 10.51
CA ASP A 53 -12.26 -31.33 9.62
C ASP A 53 -12.30 -30.87 8.15
N LYS A 54 -11.13 -30.65 7.58
CA LYS A 54 -10.99 -30.20 6.19
C LYS A 54 -11.47 -31.21 5.15
N SER A 55 -11.65 -32.49 5.51
CA SER A 55 -12.22 -33.50 4.59
C SER A 55 -13.70 -33.23 4.29
N GLU A 56 -14.38 -32.43 5.11
CA GLU A 56 -15.78 -32.04 4.85
C GLU A 56 -15.93 -31.10 3.66
N TYR A 57 -14.82 -30.40 3.25
CA TYR A 57 -14.85 -29.59 2.03
C TYR A 57 -15.17 -30.39 0.78
N ASP A 58 -14.83 -31.69 0.74
CA ASP A 58 -15.12 -32.55 -0.39
C ASP A 58 -16.63 -32.81 -0.58
N ARG A 59 -17.46 -32.43 0.41
CA ARG A 59 -18.93 -32.53 0.38
C ARG A 59 -19.60 -31.25 -0.12
N LEU A 60 -18.84 -30.16 -0.33
CA LEU A 60 -19.41 -28.89 -0.79
C LEU A 60 -19.89 -29.01 -2.24
N PRO A 61 -21.07 -28.44 -2.57
CA PRO A 61 -21.56 -28.42 -3.95
C PRO A 61 -20.74 -27.46 -4.81
N TRP A 62 -20.54 -27.79 -6.08
CA TRP A 62 -19.83 -26.93 -7.03
C TRP A 62 -20.58 -25.66 -7.42
N ASN A 63 -21.85 -25.51 -6.99
CA ASN A 63 -22.73 -24.39 -7.35
C ASN A 63 -22.82 -24.14 -8.86
N VAL A 64 -22.71 -25.21 -9.66
CA VAL A 64 -22.90 -25.17 -11.10
C VAL A 64 -24.38 -25.29 -11.39
N TYR A 65 -24.94 -24.26 -11.95
CA TYR A 65 -26.37 -24.24 -12.35
C TYR A 65 -26.48 -24.62 -13.81
N ALA A 66 -27.25 -25.65 -14.09
CA ALA A 66 -27.65 -25.96 -15.47
C ALA A 66 -28.72 -24.95 -15.94
N ALA A 67 -28.45 -24.22 -17.01
CA ALA A 67 -29.49 -23.44 -17.66
C ALA A 67 -30.51 -24.43 -18.26
N SER A 68 -31.72 -24.47 -17.73
CA SER A 68 -32.86 -25.17 -18.31
C SER A 68 -33.83 -24.13 -18.85
N ASP A 69 -34.55 -24.46 -19.90
CA ASP A 69 -35.69 -23.68 -20.44
C ASP A 69 -35.41 -22.21 -20.81
N GLY A 70 -34.21 -21.85 -21.18
CA GLY A 70 -33.83 -20.50 -21.61
C GLY A 70 -33.64 -19.48 -20.47
N SER A 71 -33.69 -19.89 -19.19
CA SER A 71 -33.28 -19.04 -18.10
C SER A 71 -31.74 -18.94 -18.06
N VAL A 72 -31.23 -17.69 -18.07
CA VAL A 72 -29.81 -17.42 -17.95
C VAL A 72 -29.47 -17.28 -16.46
N CYS A 73 -28.68 -18.21 -15.96
CA CYS A 73 -28.08 -18.08 -14.63
C CYS A 73 -26.56 -18.19 -14.73
N THR A 74 -25.89 -17.72 -13.69
CA THR A 74 -24.44 -17.95 -13.56
C THR A 74 -24.20 -19.47 -13.61
N ARG A 75 -23.14 -19.87 -14.29
CA ARG A 75 -22.71 -21.27 -14.40
C ARG A 75 -21.98 -21.79 -13.18
N GLY A 76 -21.99 -21.06 -12.10
CA GLY A 76 -21.28 -21.34 -10.86
C GLY A 76 -20.16 -20.35 -10.61
N HIS A 77 -19.34 -20.62 -9.58
CA HIS A 77 -18.26 -19.73 -9.15
C HIS A 77 -16.92 -20.19 -9.72
N GLU A 78 -16.77 -20.09 -11.03
CA GLU A 78 -15.53 -20.46 -11.71
C GLU A 78 -14.38 -19.55 -11.22
N VAL A 79 -13.26 -20.16 -10.79
CA VAL A 79 -12.16 -19.43 -10.11
C VAL A 79 -11.52 -18.36 -10.98
N TYR A 80 -11.55 -18.54 -12.30
CA TYR A 80 -11.02 -17.58 -13.27
C TYR A 80 -11.87 -17.60 -14.54
N ALA A 81 -13.06 -17.03 -14.43
CA ALA A 81 -14.05 -17.03 -15.50
C ALA A 81 -13.54 -16.24 -16.72
N THR A 82 -13.81 -16.77 -17.92
CA THR A 82 -13.34 -16.20 -19.18
C THR A 82 -14.46 -15.68 -20.04
N SER A 83 -14.17 -14.80 -20.99
CA SER A 83 -15.15 -14.28 -21.94
C SER A 83 -15.68 -15.37 -22.88
N GLY A 84 -16.98 -15.33 -23.22
CA GLY A 84 -17.64 -16.23 -24.15
C GLY A 84 -17.89 -17.63 -23.61
N ASN A 85 -17.69 -17.85 -22.34
CA ASN A 85 -17.79 -19.11 -21.63
C ASN A 85 -19.21 -19.33 -21.05
N GLU A 86 -20.26 -18.94 -21.76
CA GLU A 86 -21.63 -19.02 -21.22
C GLU A 86 -21.79 -18.20 -19.92
N GLU A 87 -20.82 -17.38 -19.60
CA GLU A 87 -20.81 -16.45 -18.48
C GLU A 87 -21.24 -15.07 -18.98
N PHE A 88 -22.30 -14.52 -18.37
CA PHE A 88 -22.86 -13.23 -18.73
C PHE A 88 -22.56 -12.11 -17.79
N PHE A 89 -21.77 -12.41 -16.75
CA PHE A 89 -21.21 -11.46 -15.78
C PHE A 89 -19.77 -11.13 -16.13
N GLU A 90 -19.15 -10.24 -15.35
CA GLU A 90 -17.78 -9.79 -15.62
C GLU A 90 -16.78 -10.95 -15.55
N PRO A 91 -15.99 -11.17 -16.60
CA PRO A 91 -14.96 -12.19 -16.59
C PRO A 91 -13.67 -11.69 -15.89
N ALA A 92 -12.88 -12.62 -15.40
CA ALA A 92 -11.51 -12.35 -14.94
C ALA A 92 -10.54 -12.18 -16.11
N PHE A 93 -10.77 -12.92 -17.20
CA PHE A 93 -9.89 -12.97 -18.36
C PHE A 93 -10.65 -12.88 -19.67
N ALA A 94 -10.14 -12.03 -20.57
CA ALA A 94 -10.67 -11.90 -21.92
C ALA A 94 -9.57 -11.56 -22.92
N MET A 95 -9.58 -12.25 -24.06
CA MET A 95 -8.61 -12.06 -25.12
C MET A 95 -9.25 -12.22 -26.50
N THR A 96 -8.57 -11.70 -27.51
CA THR A 96 -8.84 -12.00 -28.90
C THR A 96 -7.74 -12.90 -29.44
N HIS A 97 -8.08 -14.11 -29.84
CA HIS A 97 -7.17 -15.08 -30.43
C HIS A 97 -6.61 -14.61 -31.78
N ALA A 98 -5.54 -15.23 -32.25
CA ALA A 98 -4.88 -14.87 -33.51
C ALA A 98 -5.76 -15.01 -34.75
N ASP A 99 -6.85 -15.78 -34.70
CA ASP A 99 -7.85 -15.95 -35.75
C ASP A 99 -9.04 -15.00 -35.63
N GLY A 100 -9.09 -14.16 -34.56
CA GLY A 100 -10.15 -13.22 -34.29
C GLY A 100 -11.26 -13.76 -33.37
N ASN A 101 -11.20 -15.02 -32.93
CA ASN A 101 -12.15 -15.56 -31.96
C ASN A 101 -11.93 -14.87 -30.59
N MET A 102 -13.03 -14.61 -29.87
CA MET A 102 -13.01 -13.94 -28.57
C MET A 102 -13.39 -14.84 -27.39
N THR A 103 -13.48 -16.16 -27.64
CA THR A 103 -13.91 -17.13 -26.64
C THR A 103 -12.71 -17.96 -26.14
N THR A 104 -12.57 -18.10 -24.83
CA THR A 104 -11.55 -18.93 -24.19
C THR A 104 -12.21 -19.80 -23.13
N TYR A 105 -11.89 -21.09 -23.10
CA TYR A 105 -12.41 -22.05 -22.11
C TYR A 105 -11.27 -22.68 -21.34
N LEU A 106 -11.15 -22.36 -20.06
CA LEU A 106 -10.06 -22.86 -19.23
C LEU A 106 -10.47 -24.12 -18.48
N TYR A 107 -9.65 -25.16 -18.63
CA TYR A 107 -9.82 -26.44 -17.95
C TYR A 107 -8.66 -26.70 -17.01
N TYR A 108 -8.96 -27.24 -15.84
CA TYR A 108 -7.95 -27.66 -14.88
C TYR A 108 -7.01 -28.72 -15.48
N GLN A 109 -5.71 -28.53 -15.27
CA GLN A 109 -4.66 -29.47 -15.69
C GLN A 109 -3.98 -30.11 -14.50
N SER A 110 -3.51 -29.32 -13.55
CA SER A 110 -2.79 -29.79 -12.38
C SER A 110 -2.68 -28.69 -11.33
N HIS A 111 -2.33 -29.07 -10.10
CA HIS A 111 -1.85 -28.17 -9.09
C HIS A 111 -0.68 -28.74 -8.31
N GLU A 112 0.08 -27.87 -7.70
CA GLU A 112 1.16 -28.21 -6.78
C GLU A 112 1.15 -27.23 -5.60
N GLN A 113 1.66 -27.69 -4.45
CA GLN A 113 1.86 -26.84 -3.27
C GLN A 113 3.33 -26.89 -2.87
N LYS A 114 3.89 -25.72 -2.55
CA LYS A 114 5.28 -25.55 -2.15
C LYS A 114 5.36 -24.76 -0.87
N SER A 115 6.13 -25.25 0.09
CA SER A 115 6.46 -24.47 1.27
C SER A 115 7.38 -23.31 0.89
N ILE A 116 7.06 -22.14 1.41
CA ILE A 116 7.85 -20.92 1.30
C ILE A 116 8.13 -20.37 2.69
N GLU A 117 8.91 -19.30 2.80
CA GLU A 117 9.08 -18.60 4.07
C GLU A 117 7.75 -18.03 4.55
N GLY A 118 7.34 -18.45 5.73
CA GLY A 118 6.10 -18.00 6.39
C GLY A 118 4.81 -18.62 5.88
N GLY A 119 4.83 -19.55 4.92
CA GLY A 119 3.57 -20.10 4.41
C GLY A 119 3.71 -21.13 3.29
N THR A 120 2.67 -21.19 2.47
CA THR A 120 2.54 -22.15 1.38
C THR A 120 2.09 -21.47 0.09
N GLU A 121 2.79 -21.71 -1.01
CA GLU A 121 2.35 -21.33 -2.36
C GLU A 121 1.58 -22.49 -3.00
N THR A 122 0.35 -22.22 -3.46
CA THR A 122 -0.47 -23.11 -4.27
C THR A 122 -0.46 -22.61 -5.71
N ILE A 123 -0.01 -23.43 -6.65
CA ILE A 123 0.10 -23.13 -8.08
C ILE A 123 -0.87 -24.03 -8.82
N ILE A 124 -1.82 -23.43 -9.56
CA ILE A 124 -2.86 -24.15 -10.31
C ILE A 124 -2.71 -23.85 -11.79
N ARG A 125 -2.61 -24.87 -12.62
CA ARG A 125 -2.47 -24.76 -14.06
C ARG A 125 -3.82 -25.00 -14.75
N LEU A 126 -4.24 -24.05 -15.55
CA LEU A 126 -5.42 -24.09 -16.41
C LEU A 126 -4.97 -23.97 -17.86
N ALA A 127 -5.69 -24.62 -18.79
CA ALA A 127 -5.42 -24.49 -20.22
C ALA A 127 -6.71 -24.55 -21.03
N ASP A 128 -6.73 -23.88 -22.18
CA ASP A 128 -7.79 -24.07 -23.17
C ASP A 128 -7.52 -25.34 -23.98
N ASN A 129 -8.57 -26.10 -24.31
CA ASN A 129 -8.46 -27.38 -25.04
C ASN A 129 -8.53 -27.23 -26.56
N LYS A 130 -8.75 -26.02 -27.08
CA LYS A 130 -8.82 -25.71 -28.52
C LYS A 130 -7.73 -24.74 -28.96
N TYR A 131 -7.40 -23.80 -28.11
CA TYR A 131 -6.34 -22.83 -28.34
C TYR A 131 -5.15 -23.12 -27.42
N PRO A 132 -3.91 -22.95 -27.90
CA PRO A 132 -2.72 -23.19 -27.06
C PRO A 132 -2.48 -22.04 -26.07
N VAL A 133 -3.42 -21.83 -25.16
CA VAL A 133 -3.41 -20.81 -24.11
C VAL A 133 -3.32 -21.48 -22.76
N ASP A 134 -2.39 -21.06 -21.96
CA ASP A 134 -2.19 -21.53 -20.58
C ASP A 134 -2.33 -20.35 -19.61
N VAL A 135 -3.04 -20.56 -18.52
CA VAL A 135 -3.15 -19.64 -17.38
C VAL A 135 -2.72 -20.37 -16.13
N VAL A 136 -1.80 -19.76 -15.38
CA VAL A 136 -1.36 -20.29 -14.09
C VAL A 136 -1.84 -19.33 -13.00
N LEU A 137 -2.57 -19.86 -12.04
CA LEU A 137 -3.03 -19.14 -10.86
C LEU A 137 -2.08 -19.43 -9.71
N HIS A 138 -1.63 -18.39 -9.04
CA HIS A 138 -0.75 -18.45 -7.88
C HIS A 138 -1.48 -17.93 -6.66
N TYR A 139 -1.42 -18.68 -5.56
CA TYR A 139 -1.93 -18.27 -4.26
C TYR A 139 -0.86 -18.52 -3.21
N VAL A 140 -0.46 -17.49 -2.50
CA VAL A 140 0.47 -17.60 -1.37
C VAL A 140 -0.29 -17.31 -0.08
N ALA A 141 -0.41 -18.31 0.78
CA ALA A 141 -1.00 -18.16 2.11
C ALA A 141 0.09 -18.00 3.16
N TYR A 142 0.13 -16.85 3.84
CA TYR A 142 0.95 -16.60 5.03
C TYR A 142 0.14 -17.01 6.26
N GLU A 143 0.49 -18.18 6.79
CA GLU A 143 -0.38 -18.93 7.71
C GLU A 143 -0.68 -18.14 8.98
N LYS A 144 0.36 -17.63 9.66
CA LYS A 144 0.24 -16.94 10.96
C LYS A 144 -0.33 -15.53 10.83
N GLU A 145 0.06 -14.82 9.79
CA GLU A 145 -0.37 -13.44 9.54
C GLU A 145 -1.76 -13.37 8.90
N ASN A 146 -2.37 -14.52 8.55
CA ASN A 146 -3.70 -14.60 7.93
C ASN A 146 -3.83 -13.73 6.67
N VAL A 147 -2.82 -13.72 5.81
CA VAL A 147 -2.82 -12.96 4.56
C VAL A 147 -2.67 -13.91 3.40
N ILE A 148 -3.46 -13.70 2.34
CA ILE A 148 -3.36 -14.43 1.08
C ILE A 148 -2.99 -13.43 -0.03
N LYS A 149 -1.95 -13.78 -0.82
CA LYS A 149 -1.63 -13.12 -2.09
C LYS A 149 -2.10 -13.97 -3.25
N ALA A 150 -2.63 -13.34 -4.30
CA ALA A 150 -3.07 -14.03 -5.50
C ALA A 150 -2.68 -13.24 -6.76
N TRP A 151 -2.16 -13.94 -7.76
CA TRP A 151 -1.89 -13.39 -9.09
C TRP A 151 -1.99 -14.49 -10.15
N SER A 152 -1.97 -14.09 -11.42
CA SER A 152 -2.00 -15.02 -12.54
C SER A 152 -0.89 -14.74 -13.55
N THR A 153 -0.48 -15.78 -14.28
CA THR A 153 0.37 -15.66 -15.47
C THR A 153 -0.34 -16.24 -16.67
N ILE A 154 -0.26 -15.56 -17.79
CA ILE A 154 -0.95 -15.89 -19.05
C ILE A 154 0.12 -16.08 -20.12
N THR A 155 0.05 -17.19 -20.84
CA THR A 155 0.92 -17.51 -21.99
C THR A 155 0.11 -18.11 -23.13
N HIS A 156 0.62 -17.97 -24.35
CA HIS A 156 0.06 -18.67 -25.50
C HIS A 156 1.13 -19.10 -26.49
N ARG A 157 0.79 -20.06 -27.36
CA ARG A 157 1.66 -20.57 -28.42
C ARG A 157 0.95 -20.52 -29.79
N GLU A 158 0.07 -19.56 -29.98
CA GLU A 158 -0.56 -19.31 -31.28
C GLU A 158 0.46 -18.74 -32.27
N LYS A 159 0.19 -18.85 -33.57
CA LYS A 159 1.14 -18.46 -34.63
C LYS A 159 1.41 -16.95 -34.73
N ARG A 160 0.49 -16.13 -34.26
CA ARG A 160 0.58 -14.66 -34.24
C ARG A 160 0.28 -14.16 -32.83
N ALA A 161 0.63 -12.90 -32.56
CA ALA A 161 0.28 -12.23 -31.33
C ALA A 161 -1.25 -12.25 -31.12
N VAL A 162 -1.65 -12.35 -29.86
CA VAL A 162 -3.02 -12.25 -29.37
C VAL A 162 -3.20 -10.93 -28.65
N LYS A 163 -4.45 -10.50 -28.43
CA LYS A 163 -4.75 -9.26 -27.75
C LYS A 163 -5.43 -9.56 -26.44
N LEU A 164 -4.81 -9.15 -25.34
CA LEU A 164 -5.42 -9.23 -24.00
C LEU A 164 -6.16 -7.91 -23.74
N TRP A 165 -7.41 -7.96 -23.34
CA TRP A 165 -8.20 -6.78 -23.01
C TRP A 165 -8.91 -6.89 -21.65
N ARG A 166 -8.76 -8.04 -20.94
CA ARG A 166 -9.04 -8.21 -19.53
C ARG A 166 -8.10 -9.25 -18.92
N TYR A 167 -7.50 -8.95 -17.77
CA TYR A 167 -6.45 -9.75 -17.15
C TYR A 167 -6.42 -9.47 -15.65
N ALA A 168 -7.30 -10.13 -14.91
CA ALA A 168 -7.40 -9.99 -13.47
C ALA A 168 -6.27 -10.74 -12.75
N SER A 169 -5.93 -10.26 -11.56
CA SER A 169 -5.02 -10.96 -10.65
C SER A 169 -5.62 -12.27 -10.18
N THR A 170 -6.88 -12.22 -9.80
CA THR A 170 -7.72 -13.36 -9.37
C THR A 170 -9.19 -12.99 -9.49
N MET A 171 -10.06 -13.93 -9.18
CA MET A 171 -11.49 -13.71 -8.99
C MET A 171 -11.91 -14.45 -7.72
N LEU A 172 -12.60 -13.75 -6.82
CA LEU A 172 -13.12 -14.31 -5.59
C LEU A 172 -14.64 -14.17 -5.54
N TYR A 173 -15.28 -15.09 -4.82
CA TYR A 173 -16.72 -15.04 -4.59
C TYR A 173 -17.04 -15.08 -3.11
N LEU A 174 -18.00 -14.26 -2.71
CA LEU A 174 -18.56 -14.24 -1.35
C LEU A 174 -20.09 -14.41 -1.41
N LYS A 175 -20.62 -15.06 -0.38
CA LYS A 175 -22.06 -15.22 -0.19
C LYS A 175 -22.47 -14.65 1.14
N ALA A 176 -23.34 -13.66 1.13
CA ALA A 176 -23.96 -13.06 2.31
C ALA A 176 -25.26 -12.39 1.89
N ASN A 177 -26.09 -12.00 2.87
CA ASN A 177 -27.31 -11.26 2.58
C ASN A 177 -27.02 -9.87 2.05
N ASP A 178 -25.98 -9.23 2.58
CA ASP A 178 -25.60 -7.86 2.26
C ASP A 178 -24.08 -7.71 2.20
N PHE A 179 -23.62 -6.68 1.47
CA PHE A 179 -22.22 -6.30 1.38
C PHE A 179 -22.05 -4.78 1.53
N TYR A 180 -21.11 -4.34 2.35
CA TYR A 180 -20.83 -2.94 2.64
C TYR A 180 -19.41 -2.60 2.20
N LEU A 181 -19.30 -1.87 1.10
CA LEU A 181 -18.00 -1.49 0.51
C LEU A 181 -17.58 -0.11 1.01
N THR A 182 -16.39 -0.03 1.59
CA THR A 182 -15.72 1.24 1.84
C THR A 182 -14.58 1.39 0.83
N SER A 183 -14.67 2.40 -0.02
CA SER A 183 -13.60 2.89 -0.89
C SER A 183 -12.93 4.10 -0.25
N PHE A 184 -11.69 4.38 -0.68
CA PHE A 184 -10.93 5.50 -0.17
C PHE A 184 -10.62 6.46 -1.31
N HIS A 185 -11.18 7.65 -1.21
CA HIS A 185 -10.97 8.73 -2.17
C HIS A 185 -9.81 9.59 -1.73
N SER A 186 -9.11 10.14 -2.68
CA SER A 186 -7.95 10.98 -2.43
C SER A 186 -7.96 12.19 -3.35
N ASP A 187 -7.15 13.15 -2.99
CA ASP A 187 -6.73 14.29 -3.79
C ASP A 187 -5.41 14.78 -3.19
N TRP A 188 -4.68 15.65 -3.88
CA TRP A 188 -3.50 16.27 -3.30
C TRP A 188 -3.84 16.93 -1.96
N ALA A 189 -3.06 16.59 -0.92
CA ALA A 189 -3.23 17.09 0.45
C ALA A 189 -4.54 16.67 1.14
N ARG A 190 -5.22 15.61 0.63
CA ARG A 190 -6.48 15.08 1.16
C ARG A 190 -6.59 13.57 0.90
N GLU A 191 -5.59 12.81 1.27
CA GLU A 191 -5.48 11.39 0.99
C GLU A 191 -6.37 10.53 1.91
N GLY A 192 -6.83 9.40 1.39
CA GLY A 192 -7.43 8.33 2.16
C GLY A 192 -8.81 8.60 2.76
N GLN A 193 -9.65 9.46 2.16
CA GLN A 193 -10.99 9.76 2.66
C GLN A 193 -11.94 8.58 2.47
N PRO A 194 -12.49 7.96 3.56
CA PRO A 194 -13.36 6.80 3.44
C PRO A 194 -14.76 7.19 2.95
N PHE A 195 -15.30 6.37 2.07
CA PHE A 195 -16.68 6.43 1.61
C PHE A 195 -17.29 5.04 1.63
N SER A 196 -18.31 4.83 2.45
CA SER A 196 -19.00 3.54 2.63
C SER A 196 -20.35 3.52 1.94
N GLU A 197 -20.66 2.41 1.27
CA GLU A 197 -21.95 2.19 0.64
C GLU A 197 -22.35 0.72 0.73
N LYS A 198 -23.67 0.46 0.84
CA LYS A 198 -24.22 -0.89 0.66
C LYS A 198 -24.24 -1.21 -0.83
N LEU A 199 -23.66 -2.34 -1.22
CA LEU A 199 -23.71 -2.79 -2.61
C LEU A 199 -25.11 -3.27 -2.99
N ASN A 200 -25.51 -2.94 -4.21
CA ASN A 200 -26.77 -3.39 -4.82
C ASN A 200 -26.48 -4.37 -5.96
N PRO A 201 -27.46 -5.19 -6.40
CA PRO A 201 -27.31 -6.03 -7.59
C PRO A 201 -26.78 -5.24 -8.80
N GLY A 202 -25.83 -5.82 -9.51
CA GLY A 202 -25.09 -5.17 -10.58
C GLY A 202 -23.65 -4.87 -10.19
N LYS A 203 -23.05 -3.90 -10.86
CA LYS A 203 -21.61 -3.68 -10.86
C LYS A 203 -21.20 -2.33 -10.23
N LYS A 204 -20.26 -2.37 -9.27
CA LYS A 204 -19.51 -1.23 -8.77
C LYS A 204 -18.04 -1.36 -9.19
N VAL A 205 -17.44 -0.28 -9.63
CA VAL A 205 -16.03 -0.22 -10.02
C VAL A 205 -15.31 0.86 -9.22
N ILE A 206 -14.13 0.52 -8.73
CA ILE A 206 -13.14 1.44 -8.15
C ILE A 206 -11.92 1.36 -9.06
N ASP A 207 -11.49 2.48 -9.66
CA ASP A 207 -10.41 2.45 -10.63
C ASP A 207 -9.56 3.74 -10.67
N SER A 208 -8.40 3.64 -11.31
CA SER A 208 -7.51 4.76 -11.62
C SER A 208 -7.08 4.74 -13.09
N LYS A 209 -6.85 5.94 -13.66
CA LYS A 209 -6.39 6.17 -15.04
C LYS A 209 -5.24 7.18 -15.13
N LEU A 210 -4.58 7.46 -14.01
CA LEU A 210 -3.58 8.54 -13.88
C LEU A 210 -2.14 8.11 -14.25
N GLY A 211 -1.92 6.81 -14.43
CA GLY A 211 -0.59 6.26 -14.76
C GLY A 211 0.35 6.32 -13.56
N SER A 212 1.38 7.18 -13.63
CA SER A 212 2.45 7.27 -12.63
C SER A 212 2.03 7.72 -11.23
N ARG A 213 0.90 8.42 -11.09
CA ARG A 213 0.30 8.84 -9.80
C ARG A 213 -1.05 8.15 -9.58
N ALA A 214 -1.05 6.85 -9.63
CA ALA A 214 -2.28 6.07 -9.72
C ALA A 214 -3.22 6.22 -8.52
N ALA A 215 -2.70 6.46 -7.32
CA ALA A 215 -3.50 6.61 -6.11
C ALA A 215 -3.97 8.04 -5.81
N GLU A 216 -3.70 9.03 -6.68
CA GLU A 216 -4.02 10.44 -6.39
C GLU A 216 -5.52 10.72 -6.20
N MET A 217 -6.41 10.04 -6.95
CA MET A 217 -7.85 10.26 -6.86
C MET A 217 -8.57 9.15 -6.09
N THR A 218 -8.00 7.96 -6.09
CA THR A 218 -8.61 6.76 -5.49
C THR A 218 -7.50 5.81 -5.08
N GLU A 219 -7.58 5.31 -3.87
CA GLU A 219 -6.57 4.41 -3.32
C GLU A 219 -6.71 2.98 -3.86
N PRO A 220 -5.58 2.24 -4.04
CA PRO A 220 -5.57 0.86 -4.54
C PRO A 220 -5.95 -0.16 -3.47
N PHE A 221 -6.90 0.17 -2.59
CA PHE A 221 -7.37 -0.70 -1.52
C PHE A 221 -8.83 -0.45 -1.16
N PHE A 222 -9.45 -1.44 -0.54
CA PHE A 222 -10.84 -1.39 -0.10
C PHE A 222 -11.06 -2.16 1.20
N GLN A 223 -12.14 -1.81 1.90
CA GLN A 223 -12.69 -2.56 3.02
C GLN A 223 -14.08 -3.07 2.64
N LEU A 224 -14.37 -4.34 2.88
CA LEU A 224 -15.66 -4.94 2.56
C LEU A 224 -16.24 -5.63 3.80
N GLY A 225 -17.30 -5.06 4.38
CA GLY A 225 -18.13 -5.70 5.39
C GLY A 225 -19.02 -6.78 4.75
N ILE A 226 -19.10 -7.95 5.38
CA ILE A 226 -19.78 -9.14 4.85
C ILE A 226 -20.95 -9.46 5.79
N GLY A 227 -22.20 -9.36 5.27
CA GLY A 227 -23.43 -9.54 6.02
C GLY A 227 -23.88 -8.32 6.79
N GLU A 228 -22.96 -7.54 7.35
CA GLU A 228 -23.19 -6.31 8.08
C GLU A 228 -22.05 -5.31 7.87
N GLU A 229 -22.26 -4.07 8.26
CA GLU A 229 -21.19 -3.06 8.24
C GLU A 229 -20.15 -3.40 9.31
N ALA A 230 -18.88 -3.57 8.89
CA ALA A 230 -17.82 -3.93 9.81
C ALA A 230 -17.36 -2.73 10.65
N MET A 231 -17.21 -2.97 11.95
CA MET A 231 -16.68 -2.02 12.93
C MET A 231 -15.22 -2.35 13.26
N GLU A 232 -14.58 -1.52 14.07
CA GLU A 232 -13.18 -1.74 14.45
C GLU A 232 -12.97 -3.10 15.16
N ASP A 233 -13.93 -3.55 15.99
CA ASP A 233 -13.80 -4.75 16.83
C ASP A 233 -14.86 -5.82 16.56
N MET A 234 -15.73 -5.62 15.60
CA MET A 234 -16.87 -6.52 15.33
C MET A 234 -17.18 -6.58 13.84
N GLY A 235 -17.86 -7.66 13.45
CA GLY A 235 -18.28 -7.91 12.08
C GLY A 235 -17.23 -8.66 11.25
N GLN A 236 -17.73 -9.33 10.25
CA GLN A 236 -16.86 -9.99 9.25
C GLN A 236 -16.41 -8.99 8.21
N VAL A 237 -15.11 -8.92 7.96
CA VAL A 237 -14.53 -7.96 7.02
C VAL A 237 -13.43 -8.61 6.17
N MET A 238 -13.39 -8.22 4.89
CA MET A 238 -12.23 -8.39 4.02
C MET A 238 -11.54 -7.03 3.85
N LEU A 239 -10.23 -6.97 4.08
CA LEU A 239 -9.38 -5.92 3.57
C LEU A 239 -8.66 -6.43 2.32
N GLY A 240 -8.71 -5.67 1.23
CA GLY A 240 -8.09 -6.03 -0.04
C GLY A 240 -7.31 -4.88 -0.65
N THR A 241 -6.15 -5.17 -1.24
CA THR A 241 -5.31 -4.19 -1.93
C THR A 241 -4.59 -4.83 -3.12
N VAL A 242 -4.36 -4.05 -4.18
CA VAL A 242 -3.57 -4.50 -5.32
C VAL A 242 -2.18 -3.87 -5.28
N GLY A 243 -1.14 -4.70 -5.37
CA GLY A 243 0.25 -4.26 -5.50
C GLY A 243 0.56 -3.84 -6.94
N TRP A 244 0.22 -2.61 -7.31
CA TRP A 244 0.43 -2.07 -8.64
C TRP A 244 0.57 -0.55 -8.63
N THR A 245 1.76 -0.08 -8.96
CA THR A 245 2.08 1.36 -8.99
C THR A 245 1.62 2.00 -10.33
N GLY A 246 0.42 1.67 -10.77
CA GLY A 246 -0.16 2.12 -12.04
C GLY A 246 -1.67 2.02 -12.03
N ASN A 247 -2.28 2.17 -13.21
CA ASN A 247 -3.72 2.11 -13.36
C ASN A 247 -4.28 0.76 -12.90
N PHE A 248 -5.09 0.77 -11.86
CA PHE A 248 -5.73 -0.42 -11.27
C PHE A 248 -7.24 -0.37 -11.44
N GLN A 249 -7.90 -1.52 -11.27
CA GLN A 249 -9.35 -1.63 -11.23
C GLN A 249 -9.78 -2.74 -10.26
N PHE A 250 -10.71 -2.42 -9.37
CA PHE A 250 -11.51 -3.40 -8.65
C PHE A 250 -12.92 -3.41 -9.23
N THR A 251 -13.43 -4.58 -9.58
CA THR A 251 -14.81 -4.77 -9.97
C THR A 251 -15.53 -5.61 -8.91
N PHE A 252 -16.60 -5.07 -8.37
CA PHE A 252 -17.53 -5.72 -7.45
C PHE A 252 -18.85 -5.93 -8.18
N GLU A 253 -19.27 -7.17 -8.38
CA GLU A 253 -20.50 -7.47 -9.09
C GLU A 253 -21.33 -8.50 -8.32
N ILE A 254 -22.55 -8.10 -7.94
CA ILE A 254 -23.53 -9.01 -7.36
C ILE A 254 -24.33 -9.62 -8.50
N ASP A 255 -24.24 -10.94 -8.63
CA ASP A 255 -24.92 -11.70 -9.68
C ASP A 255 -26.42 -11.96 -9.36
N ASN A 256 -27.11 -12.65 -10.27
CA ASN A 256 -28.52 -12.93 -10.17
C ASN A 256 -28.91 -13.94 -9.07
N VAL A 257 -27.94 -14.56 -8.42
CA VAL A 257 -28.14 -15.46 -7.26
C VAL A 257 -27.63 -14.84 -5.95
N GLY A 258 -27.23 -13.56 -5.98
CA GLY A 258 -26.80 -12.78 -4.81
C GLY A 258 -25.36 -13.05 -4.37
N ALA A 259 -24.55 -13.70 -5.18
CA ALA A 259 -23.13 -13.85 -4.89
C ALA A 259 -22.34 -12.62 -5.35
N LEU A 260 -21.44 -12.14 -4.52
CA LEU A 260 -20.54 -11.06 -4.87
C LEU A 260 -19.27 -11.60 -5.51
N ARG A 261 -18.94 -11.11 -6.71
CA ARG A 261 -17.65 -11.28 -7.39
C ARG A 261 -16.75 -10.12 -7.07
N ILE A 262 -15.49 -10.42 -6.76
CA ILE A 262 -14.43 -9.44 -6.54
C ILE A 262 -13.32 -9.72 -7.54
N ILE A 263 -13.05 -8.75 -8.43
CA ILE A 263 -12.11 -8.91 -9.54
C ILE A 263 -11.06 -7.78 -9.46
N PRO A 264 -9.93 -8.00 -8.79
CA PRO A 264 -8.79 -7.08 -8.80
C PRO A 264 -7.98 -7.25 -10.08
N ALA A 265 -7.62 -6.14 -10.74
CA ALA A 265 -6.95 -6.15 -12.03
C ALA A 265 -6.10 -4.90 -12.27
N ILE A 266 -5.24 -4.94 -13.30
CA ILE A 266 -4.81 -3.73 -14.00
C ILE A 266 -6.04 -3.14 -14.72
N ASN A 267 -6.19 -1.82 -14.72
CA ASN A 267 -7.26 -1.17 -15.48
C ASN A 267 -7.05 -1.37 -16.98
N PRO A 268 -8.04 -1.93 -17.72
CA PRO A 268 -7.93 -2.16 -19.15
C PRO A 268 -8.03 -0.86 -19.99
N TYR A 269 -8.27 0.29 -19.35
CA TYR A 269 -8.35 1.58 -20.05
C TYR A 269 -7.08 1.86 -20.85
N ALA A 270 -7.23 2.07 -22.16
CA ALA A 270 -6.14 2.29 -23.12
C ALA A 270 -5.00 1.25 -23.04
N SER A 271 -5.31 0.01 -22.61
CA SER A 271 -4.35 -1.04 -22.30
C SER A 271 -4.70 -2.38 -22.93
N GLU A 272 -5.21 -2.39 -24.17
CA GLU A 272 -5.28 -3.62 -24.97
C GLU A 272 -3.85 -4.09 -25.25
N TYR A 273 -3.45 -5.17 -24.59
CA TYR A 273 -2.07 -5.64 -24.60
C TYR A 273 -1.85 -6.69 -25.69
N SER A 274 -0.92 -6.45 -26.60
CA SER A 274 -0.51 -7.40 -27.64
C SER A 274 0.53 -8.36 -27.08
N LEU A 275 0.14 -9.62 -26.80
CA LEU A 275 1.05 -10.63 -26.29
C LEU A 275 1.58 -11.48 -27.43
N LYS A 276 2.91 -11.58 -27.57
CA LYS A 276 3.57 -12.42 -28.59
C LYS A 276 3.63 -13.87 -28.14
N ALA A 277 3.71 -14.79 -29.09
CA ALA A 277 3.80 -16.21 -28.79
C ALA A 277 5.03 -16.54 -27.92
N GLY A 278 4.78 -17.22 -26.82
CA GLY A 278 5.80 -17.63 -25.85
C GLY A 278 6.17 -16.53 -24.82
N GLU A 279 5.69 -15.30 -24.95
CA GLU A 279 5.79 -14.30 -23.90
C GLU A 279 4.88 -14.63 -22.72
N VAL A 280 5.26 -14.17 -21.53
CA VAL A 280 4.49 -14.34 -20.29
C VAL A 280 3.94 -13.00 -19.86
N PHE A 281 2.63 -12.89 -19.74
CA PHE A 281 1.98 -11.75 -19.12
C PHE A 281 1.68 -12.08 -17.65
N THR A 282 2.29 -11.35 -16.73
CA THR A 282 2.06 -11.50 -15.29
C THR A 282 1.19 -10.35 -14.80
N THR A 283 0.13 -10.68 -14.05
CA THR A 283 -0.75 -9.72 -13.39
C THR A 283 -0.18 -9.26 -12.06
N PRO A 284 -0.63 -8.13 -11.50
CA PRO A 284 -0.25 -7.69 -10.16
C PRO A 284 -0.65 -8.68 -9.06
N GLU A 285 0.06 -8.62 -7.94
CA GLU A 285 -0.37 -9.33 -6.72
C GLU A 285 -1.59 -8.64 -6.10
N PHE A 286 -2.67 -9.36 -5.90
CA PHE A 286 -3.77 -8.97 -5.04
C PHE A 286 -3.54 -9.55 -3.65
N VAL A 287 -3.59 -8.72 -2.64
CA VAL A 287 -3.37 -9.08 -1.22
C VAL A 287 -4.66 -8.89 -0.46
N PHE A 288 -5.07 -9.90 0.31
CA PHE A 288 -6.25 -9.78 1.14
C PHE A 288 -6.16 -10.58 2.45
N THR A 289 -6.94 -10.16 3.42
CA THR A 289 -7.20 -10.88 4.67
C THR A 289 -8.68 -10.85 5.00
N LEU A 290 -9.16 -11.89 5.70
CA LEU A 290 -10.50 -11.93 6.29
C LEU A 290 -10.40 -11.99 7.81
N SER A 291 -11.21 -11.19 8.49
CA SER A 291 -11.38 -11.25 9.94
C SER A 291 -12.86 -11.36 10.30
N ASN A 292 -13.17 -12.12 11.34
CA ASN A 292 -14.49 -12.16 11.96
C ASN A 292 -14.59 -11.22 13.19
N ASN A 293 -13.49 -10.56 13.54
CA ASN A 293 -13.34 -9.71 14.71
C ASN A 293 -13.11 -8.23 14.34
N GLY A 294 -13.65 -7.80 13.20
CA GLY A 294 -13.62 -6.43 12.76
C GLY A 294 -12.33 -5.98 12.07
N ILE A 295 -12.30 -4.69 11.74
CA ILE A 295 -11.26 -4.03 10.93
C ILE A 295 -9.91 -4.04 11.66
N GLY A 296 -9.89 -3.87 12.98
CA GLY A 296 -8.68 -3.80 13.79
C GLY A 296 -7.84 -5.08 13.74
N GLU A 297 -8.47 -6.26 13.79
CA GLU A 297 -7.76 -7.53 13.63
C GLU A 297 -7.20 -7.67 12.19
N ALA A 298 -8.04 -7.43 11.18
CA ALA A 298 -7.61 -7.48 9.78
C ALA A 298 -6.43 -6.53 9.49
N SER A 299 -6.44 -5.33 10.07
CA SER A 299 -5.32 -4.38 9.96
C SER A 299 -4.04 -4.94 10.56
N ARG A 300 -4.09 -5.50 11.77
CA ARG A 300 -2.89 -6.09 12.42
C ARG A 300 -2.35 -7.28 11.65
N ASP A 301 -3.21 -8.12 11.08
CA ASP A 301 -2.83 -9.23 10.21
C ASP A 301 -2.00 -8.71 9.00
N ILE A 302 -2.50 -7.70 8.28
CA ILE A 302 -1.77 -7.06 7.16
C ILE A 302 -0.48 -6.37 7.64
N HIS A 303 -0.50 -5.68 8.78
CA HIS A 303 0.67 -4.99 9.31
C HIS A 303 1.82 -5.95 9.63
N ASP A 304 1.52 -7.10 10.24
CA ASP A 304 2.51 -8.11 10.57
C ASP A 304 3.09 -8.76 9.32
N TRP A 305 2.23 -9.12 8.36
CA TRP A 305 2.65 -9.60 7.06
C TRP A 305 3.55 -8.57 6.34
N ALA A 306 3.12 -7.30 6.30
CA ALA A 306 3.85 -6.25 5.61
C ALA A 306 5.26 -6.07 6.18
N ARG A 307 5.40 -5.97 7.51
CA ARG A 307 6.70 -5.83 8.15
C ARG A 307 7.65 -6.99 7.86
N ARG A 308 7.13 -8.22 7.83
CA ARG A 308 7.97 -9.41 7.69
C ARG A 308 8.34 -9.75 6.26
N TYR A 309 7.41 -9.58 5.32
CA TYR A 309 7.53 -10.18 3.99
C TYR A 309 7.43 -9.18 2.83
N GLN A 310 6.98 -7.95 3.07
CA GLN A 310 6.67 -7.04 1.98
C GLN A 310 7.48 -5.75 1.98
N LEU A 311 7.64 -5.09 3.14
CA LEU A 311 8.38 -3.83 3.22
C LEU A 311 9.87 -4.06 3.02
N ASN A 312 10.51 -3.23 2.20
CA ASN A 312 11.96 -3.21 2.14
C ASN A 312 12.52 -2.88 3.54
N MET A 313 13.45 -3.71 4.01
CA MET A 313 14.02 -3.56 5.36
C MET A 313 12.93 -3.44 6.45
N GLY A 314 11.83 -4.23 6.31
CA GLY A 314 10.65 -4.11 7.17
C GLY A 314 10.91 -4.42 8.64
N MET A 315 11.93 -5.23 8.94
CA MET A 315 12.34 -5.56 10.32
C MET A 315 13.44 -4.63 10.86
N GLU A 316 14.04 -3.80 10.01
CA GLU A 316 15.10 -2.87 10.39
C GLU A 316 14.54 -1.59 11.03
N ASP A 317 15.41 -0.88 11.74
CA ASP A 317 15.06 0.40 12.39
C ASP A 317 14.78 1.51 11.36
N ARG A 318 14.09 2.56 11.80
CA ARG A 318 13.80 3.77 11.01
C ARG A 318 14.52 4.97 11.57
N LEU A 319 15.10 5.78 10.66
CA LEU A 319 15.79 7.01 11.01
C LEU A 319 14.78 8.15 11.21
N THR A 320 14.98 8.94 12.26
CA THR A 320 14.35 10.26 12.39
C THR A 320 15.10 11.26 11.51
N LEU A 321 14.44 12.30 11.01
CA LEU A 321 15.06 13.24 10.08
C LEU A 321 14.62 14.69 10.30
N LEU A 322 15.45 15.62 9.83
CA LEU A 322 15.10 17.01 9.56
C LEU A 322 15.18 17.24 8.04
N ASN A 323 14.07 17.61 7.42
CA ASN A 323 13.98 18.02 6.02
C ASN A 323 14.02 19.55 5.94
N ASN A 324 14.36 20.14 4.80
CA ASN A 324 14.43 21.59 4.63
C ASN A 324 13.32 22.19 3.76
N TRP A 325 12.41 21.39 3.20
CA TRP A 325 11.46 21.89 2.20
C TRP A 325 10.53 22.97 2.72
N GLU A 326 9.83 22.71 3.82
CA GLU A 326 8.90 23.67 4.42
C GLU A 326 9.62 24.87 5.06
N ASN A 327 10.90 24.72 5.37
CA ASN A 327 11.70 25.79 5.97
C ASN A 327 12.28 26.73 4.91
N THR A 328 12.84 26.20 3.82
CA THR A 328 13.61 27.00 2.86
C THR A 328 13.05 27.02 1.46
N GLY A 329 12.19 26.05 1.08
CA GLY A 329 11.80 25.82 -0.31
C GLY A 329 13.03 25.75 -1.22
N PHE A 330 13.02 26.53 -2.29
CA PHE A 330 14.14 26.63 -3.22
C PHE A 330 15.25 27.63 -2.79
N ASP A 331 15.05 28.37 -1.69
CA ASP A 331 15.96 29.44 -1.27
C ASP A 331 16.93 28.96 -0.18
N PHE A 332 18.01 28.35 -0.60
CA PHE A 332 19.08 27.87 0.26
C PHE A 332 20.45 27.93 -0.44
N ASP A 333 21.49 27.92 0.37
CA ASP A 333 22.89 27.71 -0.03
C ASP A 333 23.58 26.71 0.89
N GLN A 334 24.83 26.32 0.54
CA GLN A 334 25.62 25.36 1.30
C GLN A 334 25.80 25.78 2.76
N LYS A 335 25.97 27.07 3.04
CA LYS A 335 26.19 27.59 4.40
C LYS A 335 24.93 27.44 5.25
N SER A 336 23.78 27.84 4.73
CA SER A 336 22.49 27.72 5.45
C SER A 336 22.12 26.26 5.71
N LEU A 337 22.39 25.35 4.74
CA LEU A 337 22.19 23.92 4.93
C LEU A 337 23.12 23.33 5.99
N ALA A 338 24.38 23.75 6.05
CA ALA A 338 25.31 23.30 7.08
C ALA A 338 24.88 23.76 8.49
N GLU A 339 24.21 24.91 8.62
CA GLU A 339 23.58 25.32 9.87
C GLU A 339 22.42 24.42 10.25
N LEU A 340 21.51 24.10 9.31
CA LEU A 340 20.40 23.17 9.53
C LEU A 340 20.87 21.76 9.91
N MET A 341 22.00 21.30 9.39
CA MET A 341 22.59 20.01 9.81
C MET A 341 23.03 20.01 11.27
N LYS A 342 23.54 21.14 11.78
CA LYS A 342 23.85 21.31 13.21
C LYS A 342 22.58 21.35 14.04
N ASP A 343 21.58 22.10 13.58
CA ASP A 343 20.27 22.17 14.23
C ASP A 343 19.59 20.77 14.29
N ALA A 344 19.75 19.93 13.25
CA ALA A 344 19.29 18.54 13.25
C ALA A 344 19.98 17.71 14.34
N LYS A 345 21.29 17.86 14.50
CA LYS A 345 22.06 17.19 15.57
C LYS A 345 21.61 17.65 16.95
N ASP A 346 21.46 18.94 17.14
CA ASP A 346 21.07 19.53 18.42
C ASP A 346 19.64 19.13 18.80
N LEU A 347 18.74 19.00 17.83
CA LEU A 347 17.39 18.46 18.00
C LEU A 347 17.40 16.98 18.41
N GLY A 348 18.43 16.23 18.03
CA GLY A 348 18.60 14.82 18.35
C GLY A 348 18.09 13.86 17.28
N VAL A 349 17.81 14.31 16.04
CA VAL A 349 17.44 13.44 14.92
C VAL A 349 18.67 12.79 14.28
N ASP A 350 18.45 11.67 13.59
CA ASP A 350 19.52 10.85 13.02
C ASP A 350 20.09 11.40 11.72
N MET A 351 19.30 12.18 10.96
CA MET A 351 19.61 12.52 9.57
C MET A 351 19.11 13.91 9.19
N PHE A 352 19.85 14.57 8.30
CA PHE A 352 19.38 15.71 7.51
C PHE A 352 19.02 15.25 6.09
N LEU A 353 17.84 15.63 5.58
CA LEU A 353 17.36 15.31 4.25
C LEU A 353 17.28 16.59 3.41
N LEU A 354 18.15 16.69 2.39
CA LEU A 354 18.10 17.76 1.39
C LEU A 354 16.98 17.50 0.38
N ASP A 355 16.00 18.39 0.33
CA ASP A 355 14.85 18.32 -0.57
C ASP A 355 15.09 18.98 -1.95
N ASP A 356 14.04 19.24 -2.74
CA ASP A 356 14.08 19.81 -4.09
C ASP A 356 14.87 21.13 -4.16
N GLY A 357 15.48 21.43 -5.33
CA GLY A 357 16.13 22.70 -5.60
C GLY A 357 17.66 22.70 -5.60
N TRP A 358 18.31 21.55 -5.43
CA TRP A 358 19.78 21.46 -5.31
C TRP A 358 20.52 21.29 -6.64
N PHE A 359 19.82 21.08 -7.76
CA PHE A 359 20.39 20.58 -9.04
C PHE A 359 20.20 21.55 -10.21
N ALA A 360 20.83 21.22 -11.33
CA ALA A 360 20.91 21.89 -12.62
C ALA A 360 21.77 23.17 -12.64
N ASN A 361 22.63 23.28 -13.65
CA ASN A 361 23.53 24.43 -13.82
C ASN A 361 23.08 25.35 -14.97
N LYS A 362 22.74 24.79 -16.14
CA LYS A 362 22.28 25.59 -17.29
C LYS A 362 20.92 26.23 -17.04
N TYR A 363 20.03 25.47 -16.44
CA TYR A 363 18.67 25.87 -16.05
C TYR A 363 18.47 25.62 -14.57
N PRO A 364 19.07 26.43 -13.66
CA PRO A 364 19.05 26.17 -12.23
C PRO A 364 17.63 26.01 -11.67
N ARG A 365 17.45 24.98 -10.81
CA ARG A 365 16.20 24.69 -10.12
C ARG A 365 15.91 25.74 -9.04
N LYS A 366 15.24 26.83 -9.43
CA LYS A 366 14.83 27.94 -8.55
C LYS A 366 13.33 27.91 -8.26
N ASP A 367 12.60 27.19 -9.06
CA ASP A 367 11.16 26.93 -8.98
C ASP A 367 10.88 25.66 -9.78
N ASP A 368 9.61 25.28 -9.95
CA ASP A 368 9.22 24.06 -10.65
C ASP A 368 9.12 24.17 -12.18
N HIS A 369 9.62 25.29 -12.80
CA HIS A 369 9.58 25.49 -14.24
C HIS A 369 10.81 25.00 -14.98
N ALA A 370 11.89 24.67 -14.28
CA ALA A 370 13.16 24.30 -14.91
C ALA A 370 13.97 23.30 -14.10
N GLY A 371 14.93 22.66 -14.74
CA GLY A 371 16.00 21.88 -14.11
C GLY A 371 15.74 20.39 -13.94
N LEU A 372 14.47 19.92 -13.84
CA LEU A 372 14.22 18.47 -13.76
C LEU A 372 14.79 17.75 -14.97
N GLY A 373 15.58 16.71 -14.71
CA GLY A 373 16.36 15.97 -15.70
C GLY A 373 17.86 16.20 -15.61
N ASP A 374 18.31 17.30 -14.99
CA ASP A 374 19.73 17.68 -14.93
C ASP A 374 20.26 17.52 -13.49
N TRP A 375 20.63 16.30 -13.12
CA TRP A 375 20.94 15.91 -11.74
C TRP A 375 22.39 16.22 -11.31
N GLU A 376 22.89 17.40 -11.62
CA GLU A 376 24.19 17.92 -11.16
C GLU A 376 23.95 19.04 -10.15
N ALA A 377 24.69 19.03 -9.05
CA ALA A 377 24.56 20.07 -8.02
C ALA A 377 24.73 21.47 -8.64
N THR A 378 23.81 22.38 -8.32
CA THR A 378 23.88 23.78 -8.77
C THR A 378 25.08 24.48 -8.11
N ALA A 379 26.13 24.76 -8.88
CA ALA A 379 27.39 25.32 -8.36
C ALA A 379 27.22 26.65 -7.61
N SER A 380 26.23 27.47 -7.98
CA SER A 380 25.95 28.73 -7.31
C SER A 380 25.31 28.58 -5.92
N LYS A 381 24.65 27.44 -5.64
CA LYS A 381 24.06 27.12 -4.35
C LYS A 381 24.99 26.23 -3.52
N LEU A 382 25.57 25.22 -4.16
CA LEU A 382 26.39 24.19 -3.54
C LEU A 382 27.76 24.15 -4.22
N PRO A 383 28.67 25.10 -3.90
CA PRO A 383 29.97 25.21 -4.57
C PRO A 383 30.85 23.97 -4.40
N ASP A 384 30.70 23.21 -3.30
CA ASP A 384 31.43 21.96 -3.07
C ASP A 384 30.64 20.72 -3.53
N GLY A 385 29.46 20.90 -4.16
CA GLY A 385 28.59 19.82 -4.64
C GLY A 385 28.03 18.93 -3.53
N ILE A 386 27.53 17.75 -3.92
CA ILE A 386 27.05 16.73 -2.98
C ILE A 386 28.16 16.24 -2.03
N PRO A 387 29.42 16.04 -2.47
CA PRO A 387 30.50 15.71 -1.54
C PRO A 387 30.66 16.71 -0.40
N GLY A 388 30.44 18.02 -0.67
CA GLY A 388 30.43 19.07 0.34
C GLY A 388 29.32 18.86 1.38
N MET A 389 28.10 18.57 0.93
CA MET A 389 26.96 18.30 1.82
C MET A 389 27.19 17.08 2.70
N VAL A 390 27.68 15.99 2.15
CA VAL A 390 28.01 14.76 2.89
C VAL A 390 29.09 15.05 3.94
N ARG A 391 30.13 15.79 3.59
CA ARG A 391 31.18 16.22 4.51
C ARG A 391 30.62 17.06 5.68
N ASP A 392 29.76 18.05 5.35
CA ASP A 392 29.20 18.98 6.31
C ASP A 392 28.24 18.27 7.28
N ALA A 393 27.40 17.33 6.79
CA ALA A 393 26.54 16.46 7.60
C ALA A 393 27.37 15.58 8.56
N LYS A 394 28.43 14.96 8.06
CA LYS A 394 29.34 14.14 8.87
C LYS A 394 30.03 14.98 9.95
N ALA A 395 30.46 16.20 9.62
CA ALA A 395 31.04 17.13 10.59
C ALA A 395 30.01 17.58 11.64
N ALA A 396 28.75 17.74 11.29
CA ALA A 396 27.66 18.00 12.23
C ALA A 396 27.28 16.76 13.07
N GLY A 397 27.63 15.54 12.65
CA GLY A 397 27.33 14.29 13.36
C GLY A 397 25.94 13.74 13.05
N VAL A 398 25.41 14.00 11.85
CA VAL A 398 24.17 13.44 11.31
C VAL A 398 24.44 12.72 9.98
N LYS A 399 23.54 11.81 9.60
CA LYS A 399 23.55 11.21 8.26
C LYS A 399 23.01 12.20 7.22
N PHE A 400 23.34 11.98 5.95
CA PHE A 400 22.85 12.80 4.84
C PHE A 400 21.93 12.00 3.94
N GLY A 401 20.75 12.54 3.66
CA GLY A 401 19.79 12.04 2.68
C GLY A 401 19.54 13.08 1.57
N ILE A 402 19.03 12.63 0.43
CA ILE A 402 18.79 13.50 -0.72
C ILE A 402 17.49 13.15 -1.43
N TRP A 403 16.79 14.17 -1.90
CA TRP A 403 15.59 14.07 -2.73
C TRP A 403 15.94 13.95 -4.22
N VAL A 404 15.19 13.13 -4.93
CA VAL A 404 15.24 12.99 -6.39
C VAL A 404 13.85 12.78 -6.99
N GLU A 405 13.63 13.26 -8.20
CA GLU A 405 12.42 13.03 -9.01
C GLU A 405 12.84 12.58 -10.44
N PRO A 406 13.50 11.42 -10.58
CA PRO A 406 14.22 11.08 -11.81
C PRO A 406 13.33 10.54 -12.93
N GLU A 407 12.04 10.36 -12.69
CA GLU A 407 11.05 9.95 -13.68
C GLU A 407 10.42 11.12 -14.42
N MET A 408 10.75 12.36 -14.03
CA MET A 408 10.18 13.58 -14.59
C MET A 408 11.25 14.46 -15.25
N VAL A 409 10.80 15.32 -16.17
CA VAL A 409 11.67 16.25 -16.89
C VAL A 409 10.94 17.56 -17.14
N ASN A 410 11.65 18.70 -17.00
CA ASN A 410 11.14 19.98 -17.46
C ASN A 410 11.52 20.20 -18.94
N PRO A 411 10.69 20.92 -19.71
CA PRO A 411 11.08 21.40 -21.03
C PRO A 411 12.37 22.25 -21.03
N LYS A 412 12.58 23.01 -19.93
CA LYS A 412 13.83 23.74 -19.68
C LYS A 412 14.81 22.87 -18.89
N SER A 413 15.42 21.90 -19.59
CA SER A 413 16.50 21.06 -19.09
C SER A 413 17.42 20.65 -20.24
N GLU A 414 18.68 20.35 -19.92
CA GLU A 414 19.61 19.81 -20.91
C GLU A 414 19.21 18.39 -21.34
N LEU A 415 18.58 17.63 -20.47
CA LEU A 415 18.07 16.31 -20.81
C LEU A 415 17.03 16.40 -21.93
N PHE A 416 16.03 17.28 -21.78
CA PHE A 416 14.98 17.43 -22.79
C PHE A 416 15.53 17.97 -24.13
N GLU A 417 16.49 18.88 -24.07
CA GLU A 417 17.17 19.36 -25.31
C GLU A 417 17.87 18.22 -26.05
N LYS A 418 18.49 17.27 -25.32
CA LYS A 418 19.25 16.16 -25.91
C LYS A 418 18.37 15.01 -26.36
N HIS A 419 17.27 14.76 -25.61
CA HIS A 419 16.40 13.57 -25.72
C HIS A 419 14.91 13.92 -25.63
N PRO A 420 14.38 14.79 -26.54
CA PRO A 420 12.93 15.07 -26.50
C PRO A 420 12.08 13.84 -26.83
N GLU A 421 12.65 12.80 -27.46
CA GLU A 421 11.99 11.54 -27.77
C GLU A 421 11.85 10.59 -26.54
N TRP A 422 12.42 10.96 -25.40
CA TRP A 422 12.34 10.13 -24.18
C TRP A 422 11.11 10.43 -23.31
N VAL A 423 10.27 11.35 -23.71
CA VAL A 423 9.07 11.72 -22.94
C VAL A 423 7.82 11.07 -23.51
N ILE A 424 6.87 10.81 -22.63
CA ILE A 424 5.49 10.44 -22.98
C ILE A 424 4.82 11.71 -23.49
N MET A 425 4.65 11.82 -24.83
CA MET A 425 4.14 13.01 -25.47
C MET A 425 3.49 12.67 -26.82
N GLN A 426 2.23 13.05 -26.97
CA GLN A 426 1.44 12.72 -28.17
C GLN A 426 1.89 13.55 -29.38
N PRO A 427 1.93 12.95 -30.58
CA PRO A 427 2.19 13.68 -31.81
C PRO A 427 0.97 14.48 -32.27
N ASN A 428 1.19 15.54 -33.05
CA ASN A 428 0.17 16.33 -33.74
C ASN A 428 -0.92 16.93 -32.82
N ARG A 429 -0.61 17.16 -31.58
CA ARG A 429 -1.46 17.83 -30.57
C ARG A 429 -0.62 18.71 -29.69
N ASP A 430 -1.25 19.72 -29.10
CA ASP A 430 -0.61 20.54 -28.06
C ASP A 430 -0.29 19.68 -26.84
N THR A 431 0.91 19.87 -26.30
CA THR A 431 1.37 19.16 -25.12
C THR A 431 0.75 19.79 -23.88
N TYR A 432 0.17 18.97 -23.03
CA TYR A 432 -0.29 19.39 -21.72
C TYR A 432 0.80 19.14 -20.68
N TYR A 433 1.18 20.19 -19.97
CA TYR A 433 2.20 20.16 -18.91
C TYR A 433 1.52 20.18 -17.56
N TYR A 434 1.55 19.04 -16.88
CA TYR A 434 1.13 18.99 -15.50
C TYR A 434 2.30 19.45 -14.61
N ARG A 435 2.07 20.48 -13.78
CA ARG A 435 3.13 21.05 -12.92
C ARG A 435 4.41 21.42 -13.68
N ASN A 436 4.27 21.98 -14.90
CA ASN A 436 5.37 22.41 -15.78
C ASN A 436 6.35 21.32 -16.18
N GLN A 437 5.99 20.04 -16.08
CA GLN A 437 6.87 18.91 -16.35
C GLN A 437 6.22 17.86 -17.25
N LEU A 438 7.02 16.92 -17.72
CA LEU A 438 6.64 15.77 -18.52
C LEU A 438 7.15 14.50 -17.86
N VAL A 439 6.48 13.39 -18.15
CA VAL A 439 6.85 12.06 -17.67
C VAL A 439 7.85 11.43 -18.65
N LEU A 440 8.97 10.95 -18.15
CA LEU A 440 9.93 10.15 -18.92
C LEU A 440 9.32 8.77 -19.22
N ASP A 441 9.53 8.29 -20.44
CA ASP A 441 8.96 7.03 -20.91
C ASP A 441 9.78 5.83 -20.44
N LEU A 442 9.43 5.29 -19.26
CA LEU A 442 10.11 4.12 -18.71
C LEU A 442 9.73 2.80 -19.40
N SER A 443 8.82 2.79 -20.40
CA SER A 443 8.71 1.64 -21.31
C SER A 443 9.99 1.47 -22.16
N ASN A 444 10.79 2.54 -22.32
CA ASN A 444 12.04 2.57 -23.05
C ASN A 444 13.24 2.17 -22.17
N PRO A 445 13.95 1.07 -22.45
CA PRO A 445 15.10 0.63 -21.66
C PRO A 445 16.23 1.69 -21.53
N LYS A 446 16.42 2.57 -22.54
CA LYS A 446 17.41 3.65 -22.46
C LYS A 446 17.05 4.67 -21.38
N VAL A 447 15.76 4.95 -21.21
CA VAL A 447 15.26 5.84 -20.15
C VAL A 447 15.42 5.17 -18.79
N GLN A 448 15.15 3.87 -18.68
CA GLN A 448 15.42 3.11 -17.48
C GLN A 448 16.90 3.16 -17.07
N ASP A 449 17.81 3.00 -18.03
CA ASP A 449 19.25 3.10 -17.80
C ASP A 449 19.67 4.50 -17.36
N TYR A 450 19.05 5.54 -17.91
CA TYR A 450 19.29 6.92 -17.50
C TYR A 450 18.84 7.14 -16.04
N VAL A 451 17.62 6.74 -15.68
CA VAL A 451 17.07 6.91 -14.34
C VAL A 451 17.90 6.15 -13.29
N LEU A 452 18.27 4.91 -13.60
CA LEU A 452 19.21 4.16 -12.75
C LEU A 452 20.55 4.90 -12.61
N GLY A 453 21.07 5.44 -13.72
CA GLY A 453 22.33 6.19 -13.79
C GLY A 453 22.36 7.42 -12.88
N VAL A 454 21.21 8.07 -12.64
CA VAL A 454 21.09 9.19 -11.69
C VAL A 454 21.44 8.74 -10.27
N ILE A 455 20.79 7.68 -9.81
CA ILE A 455 21.03 7.13 -8.46
C ILE A 455 22.45 6.58 -8.34
N ASP A 456 22.86 5.84 -9.36
CA ASP A 456 24.18 5.20 -9.40
C ASP A 456 25.32 6.18 -9.33
N ARG A 457 25.24 7.30 -10.06
CA ARG A 457 26.22 8.37 -10.04
C ARG A 457 26.29 9.03 -8.67
N ILE A 458 25.13 9.41 -8.07
CA ILE A 458 25.09 10.02 -6.74
C ILE A 458 25.77 9.10 -5.73
N MET A 459 25.43 7.81 -5.72
CA MET A 459 25.97 6.84 -4.78
C MET A 459 27.44 6.52 -5.01
N THR A 460 27.88 6.44 -6.29
CA THR A 460 29.27 6.11 -6.62
C THR A 460 30.21 7.26 -6.25
N GLU A 461 29.77 8.49 -6.53
CA GLU A 461 30.55 9.70 -6.18
C GLU A 461 30.48 10.03 -4.68
N ASN A 462 29.41 9.61 -4.01
CA ASN A 462 29.12 9.94 -2.61
C ASN A 462 28.62 8.71 -1.83
N PRO A 463 29.49 7.74 -1.51
CA PRO A 463 29.07 6.47 -0.89
C PRO A 463 28.51 6.63 0.53
N ASP A 464 28.71 7.78 1.18
CA ASP A 464 28.16 8.10 2.50
C ASP A 464 26.73 8.73 2.43
N VAL A 465 26.10 8.87 1.24
CA VAL A 465 24.67 9.17 1.11
C VAL A 465 23.88 8.02 1.72
N ALA A 466 23.08 8.30 2.73
CA ALA A 466 22.46 7.31 3.58
C ALA A 466 20.96 7.09 3.31
N TYR A 467 20.34 7.91 2.43
CA TYR A 467 18.91 7.89 2.22
C TYR A 467 18.49 8.64 0.96
N PHE A 468 17.43 8.15 0.29
CA PHE A 468 16.76 8.87 -0.80
C PHE A 468 15.29 9.11 -0.48
N LYS A 469 14.79 10.31 -0.79
CA LYS A 469 13.38 10.59 -0.99
C LYS A 469 13.15 10.61 -2.50
N TRP A 470 12.41 9.62 -3.01
CA TRP A 470 12.12 9.46 -4.43
C TRP A 470 10.71 9.96 -4.72
N ASP A 471 10.62 11.00 -5.51
CA ASP A 471 9.35 11.66 -5.83
C ASP A 471 8.90 11.39 -7.28
N CYS A 472 7.62 11.69 -7.56
CA CYS A 472 6.98 11.56 -8.87
C CYS A 472 5.73 12.43 -8.91
N ASN A 473 5.82 13.63 -9.47
CA ASN A 473 4.79 14.67 -9.28
C ASN A 473 3.91 14.94 -10.51
N SER A 474 3.98 14.11 -11.56
CA SER A 474 3.11 14.25 -12.72
C SER A 474 2.41 12.93 -13.08
N PRO A 475 1.07 12.93 -13.26
CA PRO A 475 0.40 11.81 -13.90
C PRO A 475 0.72 11.75 -15.40
N ILE A 476 0.42 10.62 -16.04
CA ILE A 476 0.53 10.48 -17.50
C ILE A 476 -0.67 11.15 -18.15
N THR A 477 -0.49 12.36 -18.66
CA THR A 477 -1.53 13.18 -19.29
C THR A 477 -1.51 13.14 -20.82
N ASN A 478 -0.32 12.92 -21.41
CA ASN A 478 -0.12 12.86 -22.85
C ASN A 478 0.08 11.39 -23.27
N ILE A 479 -1.00 10.67 -23.56
CA ILE A 479 -1.00 9.21 -23.70
C ILE A 479 -0.41 8.80 -25.05
N TYR A 480 0.91 8.83 -25.20
CA TYR A 480 1.62 8.31 -26.35
C TYR A 480 3.11 8.12 -26.04
N SER A 481 3.64 6.94 -26.35
CA SER A 481 5.05 6.62 -26.26
C SER A 481 5.68 6.64 -27.67
N PRO A 482 6.65 7.51 -27.95
CA PRO A 482 7.40 7.45 -29.21
C PRO A 482 8.17 6.13 -29.38
N TYR A 483 8.54 5.48 -28.28
CA TYR A 483 9.26 4.20 -28.26
C TYR A 483 8.37 3.01 -28.68
N LEU A 484 7.13 2.96 -28.17
CA LEU A 484 6.22 1.81 -28.38
C LEU A 484 5.60 1.75 -29.80
N LYS A 485 5.71 2.80 -30.60
CA LYS A 485 5.21 2.83 -31.99
C LYS A 485 3.77 2.34 -32.10
N ASP A 486 3.53 1.17 -32.73
CA ASP A 486 2.20 0.59 -32.95
C ASP A 486 1.64 -0.13 -31.71
N GLU A 487 2.46 -0.37 -30.69
CA GLU A 487 2.08 -1.08 -29.46
C GLU A 487 1.64 -0.09 -28.34
N GLN A 488 0.91 0.98 -28.68
CA GLN A 488 0.48 2.01 -27.70
C GLN A 488 -0.36 1.49 -26.53
N GLY A 489 -1.08 0.40 -26.72
CA GLY A 489 -1.80 -0.29 -25.64
C GLY A 489 -0.90 -0.87 -24.53
N HIS A 490 0.40 -0.90 -24.74
CA HIS A 490 1.38 -1.33 -23.74
C HIS A 490 1.78 -0.22 -22.77
N LEU A 491 1.55 1.06 -23.12
CA LEU A 491 2.14 2.19 -22.42
C LEU A 491 1.97 2.15 -20.91
N TYR A 492 0.75 2.07 -20.42
CA TYR A 492 0.47 2.08 -18.96
C TYR A 492 1.03 0.87 -18.21
N ILE A 493 1.18 -0.26 -18.90
CA ILE A 493 1.67 -1.51 -18.30
C ILE A 493 3.20 -1.54 -18.33
N ASP A 494 3.79 -1.32 -19.51
CA ASP A 494 5.23 -1.46 -19.68
C ASP A 494 6.00 -0.28 -19.07
N HIS A 495 5.37 0.91 -18.93
CA HIS A 495 5.91 2.00 -18.13
C HIS A 495 6.09 1.57 -16.66
N VAL A 496 5.05 1.00 -16.02
CA VAL A 496 5.13 0.53 -14.64
C VAL A 496 6.15 -0.61 -14.48
N ARG A 497 6.18 -1.56 -15.42
CA ARG A 497 7.22 -2.62 -15.44
C ARG A 497 8.62 -2.04 -15.54
N GLY A 498 8.78 -0.97 -16.33
CA GLY A 498 10.03 -0.21 -16.44
C GLY A 498 10.42 0.45 -15.13
N VAL A 499 9.47 1.06 -14.42
CA VAL A 499 9.67 1.60 -13.05
C VAL A 499 10.17 0.51 -12.11
N TYR A 500 9.52 -0.66 -12.09
CA TYR A 500 9.95 -1.78 -11.25
C TYR A 500 11.32 -2.34 -11.63
N ASN A 501 11.66 -2.35 -12.93
CA ASN A 501 13.00 -2.75 -13.37
C ASN A 501 14.07 -1.81 -12.81
N VAL A 502 13.81 -0.51 -12.81
CA VAL A 502 14.73 0.47 -12.19
C VAL A 502 14.82 0.25 -10.69
N PHE A 503 13.70 0.17 -9.97
CA PHE A 503 13.67 -0.03 -8.51
C PHE A 503 14.40 -1.32 -8.11
N SER A 504 14.16 -2.42 -8.82
CA SER A 504 14.81 -3.70 -8.53
C SER A 504 16.32 -3.64 -8.75
N ARG A 505 16.78 -2.95 -9.79
CA ARG A 505 18.20 -2.75 -10.08
C ARG A 505 18.89 -1.87 -9.04
N VAL A 506 18.21 -0.80 -8.56
CA VAL A 506 18.69 0.04 -7.45
C VAL A 506 18.83 -0.82 -6.19
N LYS A 507 17.78 -1.56 -5.81
CA LYS A 507 17.79 -2.44 -4.63
C LYS A 507 18.87 -3.51 -4.72
N ALA A 508 19.05 -4.14 -5.87
CA ALA A 508 20.07 -5.17 -6.07
C ALA A 508 21.49 -4.61 -5.89
N LYS A 509 21.73 -3.37 -6.34
CA LYS A 509 23.02 -2.71 -6.23
C LYS A 509 23.28 -2.10 -4.84
N TYR A 510 22.22 -1.57 -4.20
CA TYR A 510 22.26 -0.89 -2.91
C TYR A 510 21.25 -1.51 -1.93
N PRO A 511 21.42 -2.76 -1.51
CA PRO A 511 20.40 -3.52 -0.77
C PRO A 511 20.10 -2.96 0.63
N THR A 512 20.99 -2.17 1.20
CA THR A 512 20.86 -1.56 2.54
C THR A 512 20.53 -0.07 2.50
N LEU A 513 20.21 0.48 1.33
CA LEU A 513 19.85 1.88 1.16
C LEU A 513 18.37 2.09 1.47
N PRO A 514 18.01 2.80 2.56
CA PRO A 514 16.63 3.15 2.83
C PRO A 514 16.15 4.21 1.83
N MET A 515 14.90 4.06 1.37
CA MET A 515 14.27 5.01 0.46
C MET A 515 12.83 5.30 0.90
N MET A 516 12.43 6.57 0.85
CA MET A 516 11.05 7.03 1.00
C MET A 516 10.41 7.19 -0.38
N LEU A 517 9.26 6.59 -0.57
CA LEU A 517 8.42 6.81 -1.75
C LEU A 517 7.58 8.07 -1.55
N CYS A 518 7.66 9.00 -2.49
CA CYS A 518 6.82 10.19 -2.55
C CYS A 518 6.14 10.30 -3.91
N SER A 519 5.03 10.99 -3.98
CA SER A 519 4.38 11.35 -5.24
C SER A 519 3.46 12.56 -4.99
N GLY A 520 4.05 13.69 -4.58
CA GLY A 520 3.29 14.83 -4.08
C GLY A 520 2.35 14.39 -2.94
N GLY A 521 2.88 13.69 -1.95
CA GLY A 521 2.12 12.97 -0.94
C GLY A 521 1.99 11.47 -1.26
N GLY A 522 0.84 10.89 -0.95
CA GLY A 522 0.57 9.45 -1.01
C GLY A 522 0.12 8.89 -2.36
N ALA A 523 0.24 9.64 -3.47
CA ALA A 523 -0.34 9.23 -4.75
C ALA A 523 0.23 7.94 -5.39
N ARG A 524 1.17 7.25 -4.72
CA ARG A 524 1.78 5.96 -5.15
C ARG A 524 1.93 4.96 -4.01
N MET A 525 1.15 5.07 -2.94
CA MET A 525 1.26 4.12 -1.84
C MET A 525 0.59 2.79 -2.18
N ASP A 526 1.41 1.82 -2.55
CA ASP A 526 1.01 0.44 -2.81
C ASP A 526 2.08 -0.55 -2.35
N TYR A 527 1.69 -1.81 -2.19
CA TYR A 527 2.57 -2.83 -1.66
C TYR A 527 3.61 -3.37 -2.66
N GLU A 528 3.45 -3.17 -3.98
CA GLU A 528 4.51 -3.54 -4.92
C GLU A 528 5.69 -2.56 -4.82
N ALA A 529 5.40 -1.25 -4.78
CA ALA A 529 6.44 -0.24 -4.58
C ALA A 529 7.18 -0.45 -3.25
N LEU A 530 6.48 -0.83 -2.18
CA LEU A 530 7.07 -1.05 -0.87
C LEU A 530 8.00 -2.28 -0.77
N LYS A 531 8.06 -3.13 -1.80
CA LYS A 531 9.15 -4.12 -1.92
C LYS A 531 10.53 -3.47 -2.08
N TYR A 532 10.56 -2.21 -2.53
CA TYR A 532 11.77 -1.45 -2.83
C TYR A 532 11.99 -0.28 -1.87
N PHE A 533 10.92 0.24 -1.25
CA PHE A 533 10.94 1.39 -0.36
C PHE A 533 10.71 0.99 1.09
N THR A 534 11.36 1.71 2.01
CA THR A 534 11.23 1.46 3.45
C THR A 534 9.97 2.08 4.04
N GLU A 535 9.53 3.18 3.46
CA GLU A 535 8.33 3.93 3.83
C GLU A 535 7.86 4.82 2.67
N PHE A 536 6.69 5.43 2.86
CA PHE A 536 6.14 6.43 1.95
C PHE A 536 5.77 7.72 2.70
N TRP A 537 5.74 8.82 1.93
CA TRP A 537 5.21 10.10 2.40
C TRP A 537 3.68 10.08 2.28
N CYS A 538 2.97 10.12 3.41
CA CYS A 538 1.52 9.93 3.43
C CYS A 538 0.76 11.07 2.74
N SER A 539 1.20 12.30 2.93
CA SER A 539 0.54 13.50 2.43
C SER A 539 1.46 14.72 2.54
N ASP A 540 1.37 15.60 1.56
CA ASP A 540 1.97 16.94 1.64
C ASP A 540 1.23 17.83 2.66
N ASN A 541 -0.01 17.48 3.03
CA ASN A 541 -0.72 18.16 4.09
C ASN A 541 -0.14 17.72 5.45
N THR A 542 0.54 18.64 6.11
CA THR A 542 1.15 18.44 7.42
C THR A 542 0.41 19.15 8.55
N ASP A 543 -0.80 19.65 8.28
CA ASP A 543 -1.71 20.11 9.33
C ASP A 543 -2.00 18.94 10.28
N PRO A 544 -1.72 19.05 11.58
CA PRO A 544 -1.86 17.93 12.51
C PRO A 544 -3.30 17.44 12.67
N TYR A 545 -4.31 18.32 12.47
CA TYR A 545 -5.70 17.89 12.48
C TYR A 545 -6.01 17.01 11.27
N GLU A 546 -5.64 17.45 10.07
CA GLU A 546 -5.84 16.67 8.84
C GLU A 546 -5.03 15.36 8.86
N ARG A 547 -3.80 15.39 9.38
CA ARG A 547 -2.95 14.20 9.52
C ARG A 547 -3.57 13.13 10.40
N LEU A 548 -4.35 13.48 11.43
CA LEU A 548 -5.07 12.49 12.23
C LEU A 548 -6.09 11.72 11.39
N TYR A 549 -6.83 12.37 10.49
CA TYR A 549 -7.76 11.70 9.58
C TYR A 549 -7.04 10.86 8.53
N ILE A 550 -6.01 11.42 7.88
CA ILE A 550 -5.21 10.75 6.85
C ILE A 550 -4.53 9.51 7.43
N GLN A 551 -3.78 9.65 8.54
CA GLN A 551 -3.06 8.54 9.19
C GLN A 551 -4.03 7.48 9.74
N TRP A 552 -5.20 7.87 10.25
CA TRP A 552 -6.23 6.95 10.71
C TRP A 552 -6.70 6.01 9.59
N SER A 553 -7.07 6.56 8.45
CA SER A 553 -7.56 5.79 7.30
C SER A 553 -6.49 4.91 6.69
N ILE A 554 -5.30 5.46 6.43
CA ILE A 554 -4.17 4.74 5.83
C ILE A 554 -3.69 3.61 6.76
N SER A 555 -3.73 3.82 8.08
CA SER A 555 -3.33 2.80 9.06
C SER A 555 -4.24 1.57 9.09
N LYS A 556 -5.33 1.54 8.36
CA LYS A 556 -6.12 0.31 8.18
C LYS A 556 -5.35 -0.72 7.33
N PHE A 557 -4.50 -0.25 6.43
CA PHE A 557 -3.75 -1.07 5.48
C PHE A 557 -2.25 -1.09 5.74
N PHE A 558 -1.65 0.01 6.23
CA PHE A 558 -0.20 0.14 6.36
C PHE A 558 0.23 0.33 7.82
N PRO A 559 1.30 -0.36 8.26
CA PRO A 559 1.83 -0.18 9.61
C PRO A 559 2.47 1.21 9.79
N ALA A 560 2.48 1.73 11.01
CA ALA A 560 3.10 3.02 11.35
C ALA A 560 4.55 3.17 10.83
N LYS A 561 5.29 2.06 10.76
CA LYS A 561 6.66 1.98 10.23
C LYS A 561 6.77 2.41 8.75
N ALA A 562 5.71 2.22 7.96
CA ALA A 562 5.68 2.60 6.55
C ALA A 562 5.23 4.04 6.32
N MET A 563 4.71 4.73 7.32
CA MET A 563 4.06 6.04 7.19
C MET A 563 4.96 7.17 7.68
N GLY A 564 5.51 7.98 6.77
CA GLY A 564 6.26 9.19 7.09
C GLY A 564 5.34 10.32 7.61
N SER A 565 5.74 10.97 8.72
CA SER A 565 5.01 12.10 9.30
C SER A 565 5.98 13.13 9.87
N HIS A 566 5.88 14.39 9.40
CA HIS A 566 6.79 15.45 9.79
C HIS A 566 6.08 16.57 10.55
N VAL A 567 6.75 17.06 11.58
CA VAL A 567 6.38 18.28 12.32
C VAL A 567 6.78 19.48 11.48
N THR A 568 5.81 20.33 11.11
CA THR A 568 6.03 21.49 10.23
C THR A 568 5.40 22.77 10.77
N ASN A 569 5.52 23.84 10.01
CA ASN A 569 4.86 25.11 10.24
C ASN A 569 3.57 25.32 9.43
N TRP A 570 3.04 24.30 8.79
CA TRP A 570 1.82 24.39 7.96
C TRP A 570 0.64 24.99 8.74
N ASN A 571 0.35 24.46 9.94
CA ASN A 571 -0.63 25.04 10.85
C ASN A 571 0.02 25.56 12.14
N LYS A 572 0.42 26.84 12.13
CA LYS A 572 1.04 27.50 13.30
C LYS A 572 0.09 27.76 14.47
N LYS A 573 -1.24 27.60 14.29
CA LYS A 573 -2.22 27.74 15.38
C LYS A 573 -2.21 26.54 16.32
N ALA A 574 -1.91 25.35 15.79
CA ALA A 574 -1.71 24.17 16.60
C ALA A 574 -0.38 24.28 17.39
N SER A 575 -0.39 23.91 18.65
CA SER A 575 0.82 23.96 19.50
C SER A 575 1.93 23.02 18.94
N VAL A 576 3.19 23.33 19.22
CA VAL A 576 4.31 22.49 18.85
C VAL A 576 4.14 21.07 19.44
N LYS A 577 3.61 20.98 20.67
CA LYS A 577 3.29 19.72 21.31
C LYS A 577 2.28 18.91 20.50
N PHE A 578 1.14 19.49 20.11
CA PHE A 578 0.09 18.80 19.37
C PHE A 578 0.62 18.28 18.02
N ARG A 579 1.34 19.13 17.27
CA ARG A 579 1.99 18.74 16.00
C ARG A 579 2.95 17.57 16.19
N THR A 580 3.77 17.62 17.24
CA THR A 580 4.78 16.60 17.54
C THR A 580 4.13 15.28 17.96
N ASP A 581 3.13 15.32 18.82
CA ASP A 581 2.45 14.11 19.30
C ASP A 581 1.70 13.38 18.18
N VAL A 582 1.09 14.13 17.23
CA VAL A 582 0.46 13.54 16.03
C VAL A 582 1.52 12.85 15.16
N CYS A 583 2.65 13.49 14.88
CA CYS A 583 3.70 12.93 14.05
C CYS A 583 4.40 11.74 14.72
N SER A 584 4.49 11.73 16.05
CA SER A 584 5.13 10.65 16.83
C SER A 584 4.35 9.34 16.80
N SER A 585 3.11 9.33 16.34
CA SER A 585 2.32 8.10 16.16
C SER A 585 2.71 7.29 14.90
N CYS A 586 3.65 7.81 14.09
CA CYS A 586 4.17 7.20 12.87
C CYS A 586 5.70 7.34 12.81
N LYS A 587 6.33 7.17 11.62
CA LYS A 587 7.77 7.46 11.44
C LYS A 587 8.00 8.97 11.53
N LEU A 588 8.57 9.40 12.65
CA LEU A 588 8.76 10.80 12.98
C LEU A 588 9.86 11.46 12.14
N GLY A 589 9.54 12.64 11.62
CA GLY A 589 10.48 13.58 11.02
C GLY A 589 10.09 15.02 11.36
N PHE A 590 10.90 15.93 10.91
CA PHE A 590 10.74 17.38 11.10
C PHE A 590 11.00 18.08 9.76
N ASP A 591 10.26 19.14 9.53
CA ASP A 591 10.45 20.08 8.44
C ASP A 591 9.95 21.45 8.91
N ILE A 592 10.69 22.07 9.80
CA ILE A 592 10.28 23.23 10.59
C ILE A 592 11.45 24.20 10.75
N ASP A 593 11.14 25.50 10.72
CA ASP A 593 12.09 26.54 11.08
C ASP A 593 12.33 26.52 12.60
N LEU A 594 13.38 25.83 13.02
CA LEU A 594 13.77 25.70 14.43
C LEU A 594 14.16 27.04 15.08
N LYS A 595 14.61 28.02 14.27
CA LYS A 595 14.99 29.36 14.76
C LYS A 595 13.78 30.22 15.14
N SER A 596 12.58 29.89 14.64
CA SER A 596 11.33 30.57 14.96
C SER A 596 10.72 30.12 16.30
N LEU A 597 11.24 29.04 16.89
CA LEU A 597 10.73 28.48 18.14
C LEU A 597 11.26 29.22 19.37
N SER A 598 10.43 29.30 20.41
CA SER A 598 10.88 29.70 21.74
C SER A 598 11.83 28.65 22.34
N LYS A 599 12.60 29.02 23.35
CA LYS A 599 13.50 28.11 24.06
C LYS A 599 12.75 26.94 24.70
N ASP A 600 11.54 27.17 25.19
CA ASP A 600 10.73 26.14 25.84
C ASP A 600 10.19 25.14 24.80
N GLU A 601 9.72 25.61 23.65
CA GLU A 601 9.29 24.76 22.53
C GLU A 601 10.45 23.94 21.97
N TYR A 602 11.62 24.53 21.81
CA TYR A 602 12.82 23.82 21.35
C TYR A 602 13.25 22.72 22.35
N SER A 603 13.28 23.04 23.64
CA SER A 603 13.58 22.06 24.70
C SER A 603 12.54 20.94 24.75
N PHE A 604 11.26 21.27 24.55
CA PHE A 604 10.19 20.28 24.42
C PHE A 604 10.45 19.33 23.25
N LEU A 605 10.82 19.85 22.07
CA LEU A 605 11.11 19.00 20.89
C LEU A 605 12.28 18.04 21.16
N GLN A 606 13.35 18.50 21.78
CA GLN A 606 14.48 17.64 22.15
C GLN A 606 14.05 16.49 23.08
N GLN A 607 13.20 16.80 24.07
CA GLN A 607 12.65 15.78 24.96
C GLN A 607 11.73 14.79 24.22
N ALA A 608 10.87 15.30 23.31
CA ALA A 608 9.96 14.47 22.54
C ALA A 608 10.73 13.53 21.59
N VAL A 609 11.80 14.01 20.93
CA VAL A 609 12.69 13.18 20.10
C VAL A 609 13.34 12.09 20.94
N ALA A 610 13.85 12.41 22.14
CA ALA A 610 14.44 11.42 23.03
C ALA A 610 13.42 10.36 23.48
N ASN A 611 12.19 10.76 23.81
CA ASN A 611 11.09 9.84 24.12
C ASN A 611 10.75 8.96 22.91
N TYR A 612 10.66 9.54 21.71
CA TYR A 612 10.40 8.79 20.49
C TYR A 612 11.47 7.72 20.21
N HIS A 613 12.75 8.07 20.30
CA HIS A 613 13.85 7.09 20.14
C HIS A 613 13.74 5.91 21.10
N ARG A 614 13.30 6.15 22.33
CA ARG A 614 13.11 5.11 23.32
C ARG A 614 11.89 4.23 23.05
N LEU A 615 10.82 4.80 22.41
CA LEU A 615 9.52 4.16 22.25
C LEU A 615 9.23 3.72 20.81
N LYS A 616 10.04 4.13 19.82
CA LYS A 616 9.76 3.89 18.42
C LYS A 616 9.53 2.41 18.07
N ASN A 617 10.19 1.48 18.74
CA ASN A 617 9.98 0.06 18.51
C ASN A 617 8.58 -0.40 18.95
N VAL A 618 8.02 0.20 20.01
CA VAL A 618 6.63 -0.08 20.42
C VAL A 618 5.65 0.50 19.39
N ILE A 619 5.93 1.71 18.89
CA ILE A 619 5.07 2.41 17.93
C ILE A 619 5.14 1.78 16.54
N LEU A 620 6.36 1.51 16.04
CA LEU A 620 6.57 1.07 14.66
C LEU A 620 6.42 -0.44 14.45
N ASP A 621 6.74 -1.25 15.47
CA ASP A 621 6.74 -2.72 15.39
C ASP A 621 5.63 -3.37 16.23
N GLY A 622 4.98 -2.62 17.13
CA GLY A 622 3.89 -3.10 17.97
C GLY A 622 2.56 -3.27 17.24
N ASP A 623 1.61 -3.81 17.96
CA ASP A 623 0.21 -3.92 17.53
C ASP A 623 -0.50 -2.58 17.70
N GLN A 624 -1.07 -2.07 16.62
CA GLN A 624 -1.89 -0.85 16.64
C GLN A 624 -3.35 -1.17 16.97
N TYR A 625 -3.93 -0.39 17.87
CA TYR A 625 -5.35 -0.40 18.21
C TYR A 625 -5.91 1.01 18.06
N ARG A 626 -6.87 1.19 17.17
CA ARG A 626 -7.64 2.42 17.01
C ARG A 626 -8.78 2.40 18.02
N LEU A 627 -8.85 3.38 18.91
CA LEU A 627 -9.74 3.38 20.07
C LEU A 627 -10.93 4.32 19.92
N ILE A 628 -10.69 5.54 19.44
CA ILE A 628 -11.69 6.58 19.21
C ILE A 628 -11.44 7.17 17.82
N SER A 629 -12.42 7.02 16.93
CA SER A 629 -12.32 7.46 15.53
C SER A 629 -12.52 8.98 15.41
N PRO A 630 -11.62 9.71 14.75
CA PRO A 630 -11.81 11.14 14.47
C PRO A 630 -12.95 11.41 13.49
N TYR A 631 -13.38 10.40 12.71
CA TYR A 631 -14.53 10.50 11.79
C TYR A 631 -15.87 10.44 12.52
N GLU A 632 -15.91 9.88 13.74
CA GLU A 632 -17.15 9.64 14.47
C GLU A 632 -17.29 10.50 15.73
N LYS A 633 -16.18 10.99 16.25
CA LYS A 633 -16.10 11.73 17.52
C LYS A 633 -15.29 13.01 17.41
N ASN A 634 -15.46 13.90 18.37
CA ASN A 634 -14.69 15.15 18.50
C ASN A 634 -13.29 14.90 19.15
N HIS A 635 -12.94 13.67 19.35
CA HIS A 635 -11.70 13.18 19.95
C HIS A 635 -11.09 12.11 19.05
N CYS A 636 -9.80 11.88 19.21
CA CYS A 636 -9.13 10.74 18.58
C CYS A 636 -8.24 10.05 19.61
N ALA A 637 -8.22 8.71 19.61
CA ALA A 637 -7.30 7.96 20.46
C ALA A 637 -6.88 6.65 19.80
N LEU A 638 -5.61 6.31 19.99
CA LEU A 638 -5.03 5.05 19.53
C LEU A 638 -3.94 4.59 20.49
N ASN A 639 -3.74 3.29 20.62
CA ASN A 639 -2.59 2.77 21.35
C ASN A 639 -1.80 1.73 20.56
N TYR A 640 -0.51 1.69 20.83
CA TYR A 640 0.41 0.66 20.36
C TYR A 640 0.83 -0.22 21.53
N VAL A 641 0.93 -1.52 21.28
CA VAL A 641 1.33 -2.50 22.29
C VAL A 641 2.49 -3.33 21.74
N SER A 642 3.58 -3.45 22.49
CA SER A 642 4.71 -4.31 22.11
C SER A 642 4.23 -5.77 21.98
N LYS A 643 4.86 -6.55 21.08
CA LYS A 643 4.47 -7.95 20.82
C LYS A 643 4.51 -8.84 22.07
N ASP A 644 5.39 -8.54 23.01
CA ASP A 644 5.47 -9.24 24.31
C ASP A 644 4.51 -8.67 25.38
N LYS A 645 3.75 -7.64 25.05
CA LYS A 645 2.78 -6.92 25.89
C LYS A 645 3.34 -6.26 27.14
N LYS A 646 4.68 -6.07 27.20
CA LYS A 646 5.31 -5.44 28.36
C LYS A 646 5.27 -3.93 28.35
N GLN A 647 5.09 -3.35 27.17
CA GLN A 647 5.08 -1.90 26.99
C GLN A 647 3.96 -1.49 26.02
N ALA A 648 3.33 -0.36 26.30
CA ALA A 648 2.37 0.25 25.40
C ALA A 648 2.54 1.78 25.38
N VAL A 649 2.06 2.40 24.30
CA VAL A 649 1.98 3.86 24.19
C VAL A 649 0.56 4.23 23.77
N LEU A 650 -0.09 5.08 24.56
CA LEU A 650 -1.40 5.66 24.26
C LEU A 650 -1.21 7.10 23.75
N PHE A 651 -1.85 7.40 22.63
CA PHE A 651 -2.03 8.77 22.13
C PHE A 651 -3.51 9.12 22.23
N ALA A 652 -3.80 10.28 22.81
CA ALA A 652 -5.16 10.81 22.96
C ALA A 652 -5.18 12.30 22.56
N TYR A 653 -6.19 12.69 21.79
CA TYR A 653 -6.29 14.02 21.17
C TYR A 653 -7.69 14.58 21.35
N ASP A 654 -7.79 15.85 21.79
CA ASP A 654 -9.00 16.63 21.80
C ASP A 654 -9.06 17.50 20.53
N LEU A 655 -9.96 17.18 19.58
CA LEU A 655 -10.03 17.84 18.28
C LEU A 655 -10.93 19.08 18.35
N HIS A 656 -12.24 18.87 18.54
CA HIS A 656 -13.26 19.89 18.57
C HIS A 656 -14.30 19.59 19.67
N PRO A 657 -13.87 19.49 20.95
CA PRO A 657 -14.79 19.11 22.03
C PRO A 657 -15.93 20.12 22.17
N ARG A 658 -17.13 19.61 22.34
CA ARG A 658 -18.33 20.44 22.50
C ARG A 658 -18.52 20.85 23.96
N TYR A 659 -19.07 22.03 24.18
CA TYR A 659 -19.40 22.47 25.54
C TYR A 659 -20.28 21.45 26.26
N ARG A 660 -19.84 20.99 27.43
CA ARG A 660 -20.47 19.94 28.23
C ARG A 660 -20.67 18.62 27.50
N GLU A 661 -19.83 18.29 26.52
CA GLU A 661 -19.81 16.97 25.93
C GLU A 661 -19.52 15.91 27.03
N PRO A 662 -20.27 14.79 27.09
CA PRO A 662 -19.97 13.74 28.05
C PRO A 662 -18.55 13.22 27.85
N GLN A 663 -17.74 13.25 28.89
CA GLN A 663 -16.39 12.67 28.84
C GLN A 663 -16.50 11.15 28.86
N VAL A 664 -15.71 10.53 28.00
CA VAL A 664 -15.62 9.07 27.88
C VAL A 664 -14.19 8.65 28.20
N ALA A 665 -14.06 7.73 29.15
CA ALA A 665 -12.75 7.13 29.44
C ALA A 665 -12.22 6.38 28.23
N VAL A 666 -10.94 6.59 27.90
CA VAL A 666 -10.25 5.89 26.81
C VAL A 666 -9.92 4.47 27.25
N LYS A 667 -10.62 3.48 26.70
CA LYS A 667 -10.37 2.06 26.96
C LYS A 667 -9.26 1.56 26.05
N LEU A 668 -8.16 1.11 26.64
CA LEU A 668 -7.03 0.56 25.90
C LEU A 668 -7.36 -0.84 25.38
N LYS A 669 -6.55 -1.36 24.45
CA LYS A 669 -6.66 -2.71 23.91
C LYS A 669 -5.31 -3.40 23.83
N GLY A 670 -5.30 -4.72 23.70
CA GLY A 670 -4.11 -5.53 23.44
C GLY A 670 -3.25 -5.86 24.67
N LEU A 671 -3.53 -5.30 25.84
CA LEU A 671 -2.76 -5.55 27.06
C LEU A 671 -3.02 -6.97 27.63
N ASP A 672 -2.13 -7.44 28.50
CA ASP A 672 -2.41 -8.65 29.31
C ASP A 672 -3.31 -8.29 30.49
N ALA A 673 -4.52 -8.82 30.50
CA ALA A 673 -5.53 -8.54 31.52
C ALA A 673 -5.07 -8.86 32.96
N LYS A 674 -4.14 -9.83 33.11
CA LYS A 674 -3.65 -10.34 34.40
C LYS A 674 -2.42 -9.58 34.93
N LYS A 675 -1.81 -8.74 34.10
CA LYS A 675 -0.62 -7.96 34.44
C LYS A 675 -0.99 -6.56 34.90
N THR A 676 -0.08 -5.91 35.60
CA THR A 676 -0.20 -4.51 36.03
C THR A 676 0.73 -3.63 35.24
N TYR A 677 0.32 -2.39 34.99
CA TYR A 677 1.05 -1.41 34.20
C TYR A 677 1.13 -0.09 34.95
N LEU A 678 2.36 0.44 35.08
CA LEU A 678 2.57 1.80 35.51
C LEU A 678 2.24 2.74 34.34
N VAL A 679 1.35 3.69 34.57
CA VAL A 679 0.92 4.70 33.57
C VAL A 679 1.70 5.99 33.84
N LYS A 680 2.40 6.48 32.81
CA LYS A 680 3.20 7.72 32.91
C LYS A 680 2.95 8.60 31.71
N GLU A 681 2.50 9.84 31.96
CA GLU A 681 2.40 10.83 30.90
C GLU A 681 3.81 11.33 30.52
N ILE A 682 4.06 11.40 29.22
CA ILE A 682 5.30 11.87 28.61
C ILE A 682 5.01 13.05 27.68
N ASN A 683 6.05 13.63 27.07
CA ASN A 683 5.92 14.81 26.19
C ASN A 683 5.18 15.97 26.89
N LEU A 684 5.49 16.19 28.15
CA LEU A 684 5.00 17.35 28.87
C LEU A 684 5.79 18.58 28.45
N GLU A 685 5.09 19.70 28.22
CA GLU A 685 5.74 20.97 27.94
C GLU A 685 6.64 21.42 29.11
N ASN A 686 7.69 22.14 28.80
CA ASN A 686 8.70 22.56 29.78
C ASN A 686 8.05 23.30 30.98
N GLY A 687 8.38 22.83 32.18
CA GLY A 687 7.82 23.37 33.44
C GLY A 687 6.38 22.96 33.75
N LYS A 688 5.70 22.21 32.87
CA LYS A 688 4.37 21.68 33.17
C LYS A 688 4.42 20.30 33.80
N SER A 689 3.46 20.04 34.67
CA SER A 689 3.23 18.72 35.27
C SER A 689 1.95 18.09 34.69
N SER A 690 1.88 16.77 34.66
CA SER A 690 0.68 16.07 34.25
C SER A 690 -0.50 16.42 35.18
N VAL A 691 -1.63 16.76 34.56
CA VAL A 691 -2.90 16.93 35.26
C VAL A 691 -3.74 15.65 35.29
N ALA A 692 -3.33 14.63 34.54
CA ALA A 692 -4.06 13.37 34.46
C ALA A 692 -3.98 12.59 35.78
N TYR A 693 -5.14 12.26 36.35
CA TYR A 693 -5.23 11.54 37.62
C TYR A 693 -4.51 10.19 37.61
N CYS A 694 -4.42 9.56 36.45
CA CYS A 694 -3.77 8.26 36.28
C CYS A 694 -2.23 8.32 36.27
N ASN A 695 -1.64 9.51 36.09
CA ASN A 695 -0.20 9.66 35.98
C ASN A 695 0.53 9.17 37.25
N GLY A 696 1.57 8.34 37.07
CA GLY A 696 2.36 7.75 38.15
C GLY A 696 1.66 6.63 38.91
N LYS A 697 0.49 6.16 38.47
CA LYS A 697 -0.27 5.08 39.13
C LYS A 697 -0.19 3.77 38.35
N THR A 698 -0.40 2.67 39.06
CA THR A 698 -0.42 1.32 38.50
C THR A 698 -1.83 0.78 38.43
N TYR A 699 -2.19 0.21 37.26
CA TYR A 699 -3.50 -0.40 37.02
C TYR A 699 -3.32 -1.79 36.42
N SER A 700 -4.28 -2.69 36.66
CA SER A 700 -4.29 -3.96 35.92
C SER A 700 -4.66 -3.76 34.45
N GLY A 701 -4.16 -4.61 33.56
CA GLY A 701 -4.57 -4.58 32.15
C GLY A 701 -6.08 -4.75 31.99
N SER A 702 -6.73 -5.55 32.89
CA SER A 702 -8.18 -5.66 32.92
C SER A 702 -8.87 -4.33 33.22
N TYR A 703 -8.38 -3.53 34.17
CA TYR A 703 -8.90 -2.19 34.44
C TYR A 703 -8.76 -1.28 33.22
N LEU A 704 -7.57 -1.23 32.64
CA LEU A 704 -7.25 -0.38 31.49
C LEU A 704 -8.11 -0.70 30.27
N MET A 705 -8.42 -1.98 30.06
CA MET A 705 -9.21 -2.42 28.89
C MET A 705 -10.74 -2.33 29.11
N ASN A 706 -11.25 -2.45 30.34
CA ASN A 706 -12.69 -2.47 30.58
C ASN A 706 -13.24 -1.15 31.11
N ILE A 707 -12.47 -0.45 31.96
CA ILE A 707 -12.85 0.86 32.52
C ILE A 707 -12.19 1.98 31.72
N GLY A 708 -10.88 1.87 31.43
CA GLY A 708 -10.12 2.86 30.70
C GLY A 708 -9.52 3.96 31.57
N LEU A 709 -9.01 4.98 30.92
CA LEU A 709 -8.37 6.15 31.52
C LEU A 709 -9.11 7.42 31.15
N ASP A 710 -9.33 8.27 32.10
CA ASP A 710 -9.87 9.61 31.90
C ASP A 710 -8.70 10.57 31.62
N VAL A 711 -8.41 10.77 30.34
CA VAL A 711 -7.23 11.48 29.84
C VAL A 711 -7.56 12.59 28.84
N LEU A 712 -8.82 12.69 28.39
CA LEU A 712 -9.27 13.76 27.52
C LEU A 712 -9.66 14.96 28.39
N THR A 713 -9.20 16.14 28.02
CA THR A 713 -9.36 17.36 28.83
C THR A 713 -10.50 18.26 28.37
N ALA A 714 -11.10 17.96 27.21
CA ALA A 714 -12.10 18.79 26.54
C ALA A 714 -11.61 20.22 26.21
N GLU A 715 -10.28 20.39 26.06
CA GLU A 715 -9.66 21.61 25.56
C GLU A 715 -9.19 21.38 24.12
N GLU A 716 -9.71 22.15 23.17
CA GLU A 716 -9.45 22.01 21.75
C GLU A 716 -7.94 22.11 21.45
N GLY A 717 -7.45 21.20 20.60
CA GLY A 717 -6.06 21.19 20.16
C GLY A 717 -5.07 20.72 21.23
N THR A 718 -5.54 19.97 22.23
CA THR A 718 -4.65 19.33 23.21
C THR A 718 -4.36 17.88 22.87
N SER A 719 -3.21 17.42 23.30
CA SER A 719 -2.75 16.03 23.13
C SER A 719 -2.11 15.50 24.39
N HIS A 720 -2.31 14.21 24.63
CA HIS A 720 -1.74 13.50 25.76
C HIS A 720 -1.10 12.20 25.28
N VAL A 721 0.13 11.95 25.68
CA VAL A 721 0.87 10.73 25.36
C VAL A 721 1.24 10.02 26.64
N PHE A 722 0.83 8.77 26.77
CA PHE A 722 1.13 7.95 27.94
C PHE A 722 1.94 6.73 27.56
N GLU A 723 3.02 6.52 28.29
CA GLU A 723 3.75 5.27 28.31
C GLU A 723 3.18 4.36 29.40
N LEU A 724 2.96 3.09 29.07
CA LEU A 724 2.54 2.06 29.99
C LEU A 724 3.63 0.99 30.08
N ILE A 725 4.10 0.72 31.29
CA ILE A 725 5.19 -0.23 31.54
C ILE A 725 4.69 -1.31 32.51
N GLN A 726 4.77 -2.58 32.06
CA GLN A 726 4.40 -3.73 32.90
C GLN A 726 5.30 -3.77 34.14
N GLN A 727 4.68 -4.00 35.31
CA GLN A 727 5.35 -4.13 36.59
C GLN A 727 5.51 -5.60 37.00
#